data_9e9ca9c553b7bf23633603b9cdf95833
#
_entry.id   9e9ca9c553b7bf23633603b9cdf95833
#
_cell.length_a   1.000
_cell.length_b   1.000
_cell.length_c   1.000
_cell.angle_alpha   90.00
_cell.angle_beta   90.00
_cell.angle_gamma   90.00
#
_symmetry.space_group_name_H-M   'P 1'
#
loop_
_entity.id
_entity.type
_entity.pdbx_description
1 polymer ?
#
loop_
_entity_poly.entity_id
_entity_poly.type
_entity_poly.pdbx_seq_one_letter_code
_entity_poly.pdbx_strand_id
1 'polypeptide(L)'
;MAKEYPIVDSVESFEAALARVRAAQKVYATYTQEQVDKIFKAAALAANNMRIPLAKMAVEETGMGVVEDKVIKNHYAAEYIYNAYKDTQTVGVLERDEAFGMMKVAEPIGVVAAVIPTTNPTSTAIFKTLICLKTRNGIIISPHPRAKKSTIAAAKVVLEAAVAAGAPEDIISWVDVPSLELTNMAMKEADIILATGGPGMVKAAYSSGKPALGVGAGNTPAIIDESADVKVAVNSILHSKTFDNGMICASEQSTIVLDSIYDAVKAEFAKRGAYFLEGEELDKVRKTIIINGALNAKIVGQKAHTIAKLAGVDVPETAKVLIGEVESVDISEEFAHEKLSPVLAMYRAKDIDDAFDKAEHLIADGGYGHTSSIYLNAVTRKDLIDRFAARMKTCRILVNTPSSQGGIGDLYNFMLRPSLTLGCGSWGGNSVSENVGVKHLLNVKTVAIRRENMLWFRAPEKVYLKKGCLPVALNELKAVMGKKRCFIVTDAFLFKSGFTKAITDKLDELGIVHTTFYDVAPDPSLACAKEGAKAMTSFQPDCIIAIGGGSAMDAGKIMWVMYEHPEVDFLDMAMRFMDIRKRVYTFPKMGEKAYFIAVPTSAGTGSEVTPFAVITDQDTGVKYPLADYELLPKMAIVDADMMMSAPKGLTSASGIDALTHALEAYASMLATDFTDGLAKQAAQLIFEYLPACYDNGQNEPVAREKMGNAATMAGMAFANAFLGVCHSMAHKLGAFHHLPHGIANALLIELVIRYNSAEVPTKMGTFPQYAYPHTKRRYAEFGEFLGFKGANDDETVENLIRNIHALKERVGIKNTIRDYGVDEEKFLATLDEMSEQAFDDQCTGANPRYPLISEIKEMYLKAYYGE
;
A
#
# COMPACT_ATOMS: atom_id res chain seq x y z
N MET A 1 10.60 50.77 26.83
CA MET A 1 9.20 50.62 27.24
C MET A 1 8.81 49.20 26.83
N ALA A 2 8.14 48.45 27.70
CA ALA A 2 7.62 47.15 27.31
C ALA A 2 6.58 47.34 26.21
N LYS A 3 6.60 46.55 25.14
CA LYS A 3 5.65 46.62 24.05
C LYS A 3 4.25 46.27 24.57
N GLU A 4 3.28 47.16 24.36
CA GLU A 4 1.88 46.95 24.68
C GLU A 4 1.23 46.23 23.51
N TYR A 5 0.48 45.14 23.78
CA TYR A 5 -0.29 44.40 22.83
C TYR A 5 -1.78 44.75 22.94
N PRO A 6 -2.53 44.79 21.86
CA PRO A 6 -3.97 45.02 21.91
C PRO A 6 -4.68 43.96 22.73
N ILE A 7 -5.55 44.39 23.65
CA ILE A 7 -6.32 43.52 24.54
C ILE A 7 -7.42 42.83 23.73
N VAL A 8 -7.57 41.53 23.94
CA VAL A 8 -8.62 40.69 23.34
C VAL A 8 -9.58 40.20 24.43
N ASP A 9 -10.70 40.87 24.58
CA ASP A 9 -11.66 40.71 25.68
C ASP A 9 -13.14 40.67 25.21
N SER A 10 -13.38 40.86 23.91
CA SER A 10 -14.71 40.91 23.31
C SER A 10 -14.70 40.23 21.91
N VAL A 11 -15.86 39.99 21.35
CA VAL A 11 -16.02 39.46 19.97
C VAL A 11 -15.33 40.36 18.96
N GLU A 12 -15.53 41.70 19.05
CA GLU A 12 -14.95 42.63 18.13
C GLU A 12 -13.41 42.70 18.19
N SER A 13 -12.85 42.71 19.40
CA SER A 13 -11.40 42.67 19.59
C SER A 13 -10.79 41.35 19.18
N PHE A 14 -11.53 40.21 19.31
CA PHE A 14 -11.13 38.92 18.82
C PHE A 14 -11.07 38.88 17.29
N GLU A 15 -12.12 39.35 16.60
CA GLU A 15 -12.15 39.42 15.13
C GLU A 15 -10.99 40.29 14.57
N ALA A 16 -10.72 41.42 15.21
CA ALA A 16 -9.59 42.24 14.88
C ALA A 16 -8.24 41.54 15.09
N ALA A 17 -8.08 40.82 16.18
CA ALA A 17 -6.88 39.99 16.45
C ALA A 17 -6.71 38.87 15.42
N LEU A 18 -7.78 38.15 15.12
CA LEU A 18 -7.76 37.09 14.10
C LEU A 18 -7.37 37.62 12.71
N ALA A 19 -7.91 38.78 12.33
CA ALA A 19 -7.55 39.43 11.06
C ALA A 19 -6.04 39.79 11.00
N ARG A 20 -5.46 40.29 12.10
CA ARG A 20 -4.02 40.54 12.17
C ARG A 20 -3.20 39.28 12.08
N VAL A 21 -3.57 38.20 12.83
CA VAL A 21 -2.89 36.90 12.75
C VAL A 21 -2.95 36.32 11.34
N ARG A 22 -4.10 36.42 10.67
CA ARG A 22 -4.25 35.95 9.26
C ARG A 22 -3.34 36.76 8.31
N ALA A 23 -3.23 38.05 8.49
CA ALA A 23 -2.34 38.89 7.69
C ALA A 23 -0.86 38.50 7.93
N ALA A 24 -0.47 38.37 9.18
CA ALA A 24 0.86 37.95 9.58
C ALA A 24 1.20 36.54 9.05
N GLN A 25 0.26 35.60 9.12
CA GLN A 25 0.44 34.25 8.61
C GLN A 25 0.65 34.22 7.10
N LYS A 26 -0.06 35.03 6.33
CA LYS A 26 0.15 35.17 4.87
C LYS A 26 1.57 35.61 4.54
N VAL A 27 2.12 36.57 5.30
CA VAL A 27 3.51 36.99 5.16
C VAL A 27 4.46 35.87 5.55
N TYR A 28 4.23 35.22 6.70
CA TYR A 28 5.06 34.14 7.20
C TYR A 28 5.07 32.91 6.28
N ALA A 29 3.98 32.64 5.60
CA ALA A 29 3.86 31.56 4.61
C ALA A 29 4.88 31.66 3.47
N THR A 30 5.40 32.86 3.19
CA THR A 30 6.40 33.10 2.12
C THR A 30 7.85 32.88 2.58
N TYR A 31 8.07 32.62 3.86
CA TYR A 31 9.44 32.51 4.41
C TYR A 31 10.13 31.21 3.98
N THR A 32 11.45 31.31 3.81
CA THR A 32 12.31 30.17 3.50
C THR A 32 12.52 29.26 4.72
N GLN A 33 13.01 28.04 4.51
CA GLN A 33 13.33 27.11 5.60
C GLN A 33 14.37 27.73 6.55
N GLU A 34 15.38 28.43 6.04
CA GLU A 34 16.42 29.06 6.85
C GLU A 34 15.85 30.15 7.77
N GLN A 35 14.95 31.00 7.24
CA GLN A 35 14.29 32.03 8.05
C GLN A 35 13.42 31.39 9.14
N VAL A 36 12.68 30.34 8.81
CA VAL A 36 11.83 29.60 9.78
C VAL A 36 12.69 28.94 10.85
N ASP A 37 13.80 28.31 10.47
CA ASP A 37 14.70 27.65 11.42
C ASP A 37 15.38 28.62 12.38
N LYS A 38 15.77 29.80 11.89
CA LYS A 38 16.31 30.89 12.71
C LYS A 38 15.29 31.36 13.76
N ILE A 39 14.04 31.57 13.34
CA ILE A 39 12.93 32.00 14.21
C ILE A 39 12.61 30.89 15.23
N PHE A 40 12.49 29.66 14.81
CA PHE A 40 12.21 28.51 15.65
C PHE A 40 13.28 28.33 16.73
N LYS A 41 14.56 28.45 16.38
CA LYS A 41 15.68 28.39 17.30
C LYS A 41 15.63 29.50 18.35
N ALA A 42 15.46 30.75 17.91
CA ALA A 42 15.40 31.89 18.80
C ALA A 42 14.24 31.79 19.80
N ALA A 43 13.07 31.42 19.34
CA ALA A 43 11.87 31.22 20.14
C ALA A 43 12.06 30.10 21.20
N ALA A 44 12.61 28.96 20.79
CA ALA A 44 12.87 27.83 21.68
C ALA A 44 13.90 28.17 22.78
N LEU A 45 14.98 28.84 22.42
CA LEU A 45 16.03 29.25 23.39
C LEU A 45 15.48 30.28 24.39
N ALA A 46 14.69 31.24 23.94
CA ALA A 46 14.06 32.23 24.83
C ALA A 46 13.10 31.59 25.81
N ALA A 47 12.23 30.66 25.34
CA ALA A 47 11.33 29.90 26.18
C ALA A 47 12.10 29.06 27.21
N ASN A 48 13.19 28.40 26.81
CA ASN A 48 14.03 27.63 27.71
C ASN A 48 14.71 28.47 28.78
N ASN A 49 15.20 29.68 28.44
CA ASN A 49 15.77 30.61 29.39
C ASN A 49 14.77 31.10 30.44
N MET A 50 13.53 31.22 30.08
CA MET A 50 12.43 31.64 30.94
C MET A 50 11.72 30.49 31.69
N ARG A 51 12.20 29.23 31.58
CA ARG A 51 11.56 28.03 32.12
C ARG A 51 11.28 28.10 33.64
N ILE A 52 12.21 28.69 34.43
CA ILE A 52 12.07 28.82 35.89
C ILE A 52 11.05 29.91 36.26
N PRO A 53 11.16 31.17 35.77
CA PRO A 53 10.16 32.20 36.05
C PRO A 53 8.74 31.78 35.65
N LEU A 54 8.58 31.18 34.47
CA LEU A 54 7.27 30.71 33.99
C LEU A 54 6.71 29.56 34.83
N ALA A 55 7.53 28.66 35.33
CA ALA A 55 7.10 27.58 36.23
C ALA A 55 6.61 28.13 37.58
N LYS A 56 7.35 29.08 38.17
CA LYS A 56 6.94 29.76 39.43
C LYS A 56 5.59 30.49 39.25
N MET A 57 5.46 31.26 38.17
CA MET A 57 4.22 31.94 37.82
C MET A 57 3.03 30.99 37.67
N ALA A 58 3.22 29.85 36.98
CA ALA A 58 2.17 28.85 36.80
C ALA A 58 1.69 28.23 38.11
N VAL A 59 2.60 27.88 39.02
CA VAL A 59 2.25 27.35 40.35
C VAL A 59 1.56 28.40 41.20
N GLU A 60 2.08 29.63 41.22
CA GLU A 60 1.49 30.75 41.99
C GLU A 60 0.06 31.07 41.49
N GLU A 61 -0.17 31.13 40.21
CA GLU A 61 -1.47 31.47 39.62
C GLU A 61 -2.49 30.33 39.80
N THR A 62 -2.09 29.08 39.61
CA THR A 62 -3.02 27.95 39.58
C THR A 62 -3.18 27.26 40.94
N GLY A 63 -2.20 27.40 41.85
CA GLY A 63 -2.11 26.64 43.09
C GLY A 63 -1.87 25.15 42.89
N MET A 64 -1.38 24.73 41.70
CA MET A 64 -1.26 23.34 41.30
C MET A 64 0.18 22.96 40.93
N GLY A 65 0.56 21.72 41.29
CA GLY A 65 1.81 21.10 40.87
C GLY A 65 3.05 21.49 41.69
N VAL A 66 4.20 21.24 41.11
CA VAL A 66 5.53 21.43 41.71
C VAL A 66 6.37 22.30 40.79
N VAL A 67 7.01 23.35 41.34
CA VAL A 67 7.81 24.31 40.54
C VAL A 67 8.89 23.59 39.74
N GLU A 68 9.66 22.72 40.39
CA GLU A 68 10.76 21.98 39.80
C GLU A 68 10.30 21.11 38.62
N ASP A 69 9.18 20.42 38.76
CA ASP A 69 8.62 19.58 37.70
C ASP A 69 8.07 20.43 36.56
N LYS A 70 7.47 21.59 36.82
CA LYS A 70 7.06 22.52 35.78
C LYS A 70 8.26 23.14 35.04
N VAL A 71 9.41 23.33 35.71
CA VAL A 71 10.67 23.71 35.06
C VAL A 71 11.08 22.63 34.08
N ILE A 72 11.03 21.35 34.46
CA ILE A 72 11.31 20.22 33.59
C ILE A 72 10.35 20.19 32.40
N LYS A 73 9.04 20.38 32.61
CA LYS A 73 8.03 20.46 31.55
C LYS A 73 8.30 21.60 30.55
N ASN A 74 8.65 22.79 31.05
CA ASN A 74 8.97 23.95 30.21
C ASN A 74 10.26 23.70 29.39
N HIS A 75 11.27 23.12 30.06
CA HIS A 75 12.51 22.70 29.37
C HIS A 75 12.22 21.68 28.27
N TYR A 76 11.43 20.68 28.56
CA TYR A 76 10.99 19.68 27.59
C TYR A 76 10.24 20.32 26.40
N ALA A 77 9.27 21.19 26.69
CA ALA A 77 8.49 21.89 25.67
C ALA A 77 9.34 22.82 24.78
N ALA A 78 10.45 23.31 25.26
CA ALA A 78 11.37 24.18 24.53
C ALA A 78 12.49 23.38 23.86
N GLU A 79 13.36 22.72 24.64
CA GLU A 79 14.60 22.13 24.13
C GLU A 79 14.38 20.76 23.44
N TYR A 80 13.60 19.85 24.03
CA TYR A 80 13.34 18.56 23.41
C TYR A 80 12.55 18.73 22.11
N ILE A 81 11.54 19.62 22.09
CA ILE A 81 10.78 19.95 20.88
C ILE A 81 11.70 20.58 19.83
N TYR A 82 12.57 21.49 20.20
CA TYR A 82 13.55 22.08 19.29
C TYR A 82 14.47 21.00 18.68
N ASN A 83 15.07 20.16 19.53
CA ASN A 83 15.97 19.11 19.07
C ASN A 83 15.29 18.09 18.16
N ALA A 84 14.02 17.74 18.43
CA ALA A 84 13.27 16.81 17.60
C ALA A 84 12.96 17.35 16.20
N TYR A 85 12.80 18.68 16.07
CA TYR A 85 12.31 19.27 14.82
C TYR A 85 13.25 20.28 14.16
N LYS A 86 14.41 20.61 14.75
CA LYS A 86 15.35 21.60 14.16
C LYS A 86 15.75 21.27 12.73
N ASP A 87 15.98 19.98 12.44
CA ASP A 87 16.44 19.49 11.13
C ASP A 87 15.26 19.02 10.25
N THR A 88 14.01 19.16 10.71
CA THR A 88 12.83 18.75 9.94
C THR A 88 12.52 19.78 8.84
N GLN A 89 12.47 19.32 7.60
CA GLN A 89 12.01 20.10 6.47
C GLN A 89 10.49 20.36 6.62
N THR A 90 10.09 21.64 6.58
CA THR A 90 8.69 22.10 6.68
C THR A 90 8.32 23.14 5.64
N VAL A 91 9.26 23.50 4.76
CA VAL A 91 9.12 24.51 3.72
C VAL A 91 9.55 23.95 2.38
N GLY A 92 8.75 24.14 1.35
CA GLY A 92 9.07 23.72 -0.01
C GLY A 92 8.99 22.20 -0.18
N VAL A 93 9.92 21.65 -0.93
CA VAL A 93 9.93 20.22 -1.29
C VAL A 93 10.39 19.37 -0.12
N LEU A 94 9.51 18.53 0.39
CA LEU A 94 9.80 17.57 1.48
C LEU A 94 10.46 16.30 0.99
N GLU A 95 10.02 15.82 -0.16
CA GLU A 95 10.45 14.56 -0.75
C GLU A 95 10.42 14.69 -2.28
N ARG A 96 11.41 14.15 -2.94
CA ARG A 96 11.49 14.09 -4.40
C ARG A 96 11.91 12.69 -4.82
N ASP A 97 11.07 12.06 -5.61
CA ASP A 97 11.34 10.78 -6.24
C ASP A 97 11.47 10.98 -7.75
N GLU A 98 12.70 11.11 -8.22
CA GLU A 98 12.99 11.29 -9.64
C GLU A 98 12.65 10.04 -10.45
N ALA A 99 12.78 8.86 -9.87
CA ALA A 99 12.49 7.60 -10.56
C ALA A 99 11.00 7.46 -10.88
N PHE A 100 10.12 7.87 -9.97
CA PHE A 100 8.67 7.81 -10.18
C PHE A 100 8.03 9.15 -10.56
N GLY A 101 8.82 10.22 -10.69
CA GLY A 101 8.30 11.54 -11.06
C GLY A 101 7.33 12.11 -10.01
N MET A 102 7.63 11.88 -8.73
CA MET A 102 6.79 12.34 -7.64
C MET A 102 7.53 13.36 -6.76
N MET A 103 6.80 14.36 -6.30
CA MET A 103 7.31 15.36 -5.38
C MET A 103 6.25 15.71 -4.34
N LYS A 104 6.64 15.79 -3.07
CA LYS A 104 5.79 16.28 -1.98
C LYS A 104 6.22 17.67 -1.57
N VAL A 105 5.28 18.59 -1.49
CA VAL A 105 5.53 20.01 -1.17
C VAL A 105 4.74 20.38 0.07
N ALA A 106 5.42 20.97 1.06
CA ALA A 106 4.81 21.45 2.29
C ALA A 106 4.18 22.84 2.15
N GLU A 107 2.94 22.95 2.64
CA GLU A 107 2.23 24.21 2.79
C GLU A 107 1.75 24.38 4.24
N PRO A 108 1.74 25.61 4.80
CA PRO A 108 1.10 25.85 6.09
C PRO A 108 -0.40 25.61 6.00
N ILE A 109 -1.02 25.28 7.14
CA ILE A 109 -2.49 25.13 7.20
C ILE A 109 -3.17 26.50 7.23
N GLY A 110 -2.60 27.45 7.97
CA GLY A 110 -3.18 28.77 8.16
C GLY A 110 -3.09 29.23 9.61
N VAL A 111 -4.23 29.54 10.25
CA VAL A 111 -4.31 29.96 11.64
C VAL A 111 -4.81 28.82 12.51
N VAL A 112 -4.09 28.53 13.57
CA VAL A 112 -4.37 27.52 14.56
C VAL A 112 -5.08 28.13 15.77
N ALA A 113 -6.23 27.59 16.18
CA ALA A 113 -6.83 27.88 17.48
C ALA A 113 -6.23 26.92 18.53
N ALA A 114 -5.56 27.44 19.54
CA ALA A 114 -4.95 26.65 20.59
C ALA A 114 -5.69 26.81 21.91
N VAL A 115 -6.36 25.74 22.35
CA VAL A 115 -6.97 25.69 23.69
C VAL A 115 -5.94 25.14 24.67
N ILE A 116 -5.66 25.91 25.75
CA ILE A 116 -4.62 25.60 26.72
C ILE A 116 -5.25 25.21 28.08
N PRO A 117 -4.82 24.09 28.70
CA PRO A 117 -5.37 23.62 29.95
C PRO A 117 -4.78 24.35 31.15
N THR A 118 -5.44 24.26 32.31
CA THR A 118 -4.92 24.78 33.56
C THR A 118 -3.77 23.97 34.18
N THR A 119 -3.70 22.69 33.85
CA THR A 119 -2.70 21.74 34.39
C THR A 119 -1.27 22.01 33.89
N ASN A 120 -1.13 22.41 32.63
CA ASN A 120 0.15 22.59 31.94
C ASN A 120 0.17 23.90 31.13
N PRO A 121 -0.09 25.06 31.69
CA PRO A 121 -0.38 26.28 30.96
C PRO A 121 0.83 26.79 30.17
N THR A 122 2.00 26.86 30.78
CA THR A 122 3.21 27.41 30.17
C THR A 122 3.83 26.43 29.15
N SER A 123 4.01 25.17 29.52
CA SER A 123 4.65 24.18 28.64
C SER A 123 3.78 23.89 27.42
N THR A 124 2.44 23.82 27.54
CA THR A 124 1.56 23.63 26.41
C THR A 124 1.56 24.84 25.47
N ALA A 125 1.58 26.05 26.01
CA ALA A 125 1.69 27.28 25.19
C ALA A 125 3.02 27.32 24.42
N ILE A 126 4.15 27.03 25.07
CA ILE A 126 5.48 26.94 24.45
C ILE A 126 5.45 25.91 23.31
N PHE A 127 5.01 24.69 23.61
CA PHE A 127 4.96 23.61 22.63
C PHE A 127 4.13 23.97 21.39
N LYS A 128 2.88 24.43 21.60
CA LYS A 128 1.98 24.74 20.49
C LYS A 128 2.47 25.92 19.64
N THR A 129 3.01 26.95 20.25
CA THR A 129 3.57 28.08 19.53
C THR A 129 4.81 27.68 18.72
N LEU A 130 5.70 26.87 19.26
CA LEU A 130 6.91 26.42 18.57
C LEU A 130 6.59 25.57 17.35
N ILE A 131 5.66 24.60 17.45
CA ILE A 131 5.30 23.78 16.28
C ILE A 131 4.54 24.59 15.22
N CYS A 132 3.77 25.60 15.60
CA CYS A 132 3.15 26.53 14.66
C CYS A 132 4.19 27.38 13.93
N LEU A 133 5.17 27.95 14.65
CA LEU A 133 6.27 28.70 14.04
C LEU A 133 7.08 27.85 13.07
N LYS A 134 7.44 26.61 13.45
CA LYS A 134 8.20 25.70 12.59
C LYS A 134 7.45 25.36 11.28
N THR A 135 6.13 25.45 11.28
CA THR A 135 5.27 25.11 10.15
C THR A 135 4.64 26.32 9.44
N ARG A 136 5.10 27.51 9.75
CA ARG A 136 4.64 28.80 9.17
C ARG A 136 3.16 29.09 9.40
N ASN A 137 2.58 28.53 10.49
CA ASN A 137 1.21 28.81 10.86
C ASN A 137 1.11 30.00 11.83
N GLY A 138 0.05 30.78 11.73
CA GLY A 138 -0.36 31.70 12.76
C GLY A 138 -1.08 30.94 13.91
N ILE A 139 -1.09 31.51 15.10
CA ILE A 139 -1.75 30.88 16.25
C ILE A 139 -2.50 31.91 17.08
N ILE A 140 -3.74 31.58 17.47
CA ILE A 140 -4.50 32.31 18.46
C ILE A 140 -4.76 31.41 19.67
N ILE A 141 -4.37 31.86 20.84
CA ILE A 141 -4.40 31.09 22.08
C ILE A 141 -5.64 31.44 22.89
N SER A 142 -6.41 30.42 23.27
CA SER A 142 -7.47 30.53 24.28
C SER A 142 -6.99 29.91 25.58
N PRO A 143 -6.50 30.70 26.57
CA PRO A 143 -6.04 30.20 27.86
C PRO A 143 -7.22 29.81 28.73
N HIS A 144 -6.98 28.88 29.66
CA HIS A 144 -7.95 28.59 30.71
C HIS A 144 -8.07 29.81 31.65
N PRO A 145 -9.26 30.23 32.10
CA PRO A 145 -9.44 31.41 32.98
C PRO A 145 -8.54 31.43 34.22
N ARG A 146 -8.31 30.28 34.86
CA ARG A 146 -7.46 30.17 36.08
C ARG A 146 -5.96 30.07 35.79
N ALA A 147 -5.52 30.14 34.54
CA ALA A 147 -4.11 30.05 34.15
C ALA A 147 -3.76 31.04 33.04
N LYS A 148 -4.56 32.10 32.89
CA LYS A 148 -4.42 33.04 31.77
C LYS A 148 -3.11 33.84 31.84
N LYS A 149 -2.68 34.29 33.01
CA LYS A 149 -1.47 35.11 33.20
C LYS A 149 -0.21 34.35 32.79
N SER A 150 -0.03 33.13 33.27
CA SER A 150 1.14 32.28 32.99
C SER A 150 1.14 31.82 31.55
N THR A 151 -0.03 31.48 30.99
CA THR A 151 -0.18 31.10 29.54
C THR A 151 0.24 32.27 28.64
N ILE A 152 -0.30 33.48 28.90
CA ILE A 152 0.02 34.69 28.12
C ILE A 152 1.49 35.06 28.25
N ALA A 153 2.05 34.97 29.46
CA ALA A 153 3.48 35.24 29.68
C ALA A 153 4.38 34.31 28.85
N ALA A 154 4.04 33.01 28.77
CA ALA A 154 4.76 32.05 27.94
C ALA A 154 4.64 32.40 26.44
N ALA A 155 3.44 32.73 26.00
CA ALA A 155 3.22 33.14 24.60
C ALA A 155 3.99 34.41 24.21
N LYS A 156 4.04 35.42 25.12
CA LYS A 156 4.81 36.66 24.90
C LYS A 156 6.29 36.39 24.74
N VAL A 157 6.88 35.57 25.62
CA VAL A 157 8.31 35.18 25.51
C VAL A 157 8.62 34.61 24.15
N VAL A 158 7.78 33.71 23.64
CA VAL A 158 7.96 33.07 22.35
C VAL A 158 7.78 34.09 21.21
N LEU A 159 6.73 34.94 21.27
CA LEU A 159 6.45 35.95 20.25
C LEU A 159 7.59 36.98 20.14
N GLU A 160 8.01 37.54 21.25
CA GLU A 160 9.04 38.57 21.29
C GLU A 160 10.37 38.07 20.70
N ALA A 161 10.76 36.83 21.05
CA ALA A 161 11.96 36.21 20.49
C ALA A 161 11.80 35.88 18.99
N ALA A 162 10.62 35.41 18.59
CA ALA A 162 10.32 35.13 17.17
C ALA A 162 10.38 36.41 16.34
N VAL A 163 9.79 37.50 16.80
CA VAL A 163 9.79 38.82 16.11
C VAL A 163 11.21 39.39 16.05
N ALA A 164 11.97 39.30 17.13
CA ALA A 164 13.38 39.73 17.14
C ALA A 164 14.23 38.95 16.15
N ALA A 165 13.87 37.70 15.86
CA ALA A 165 14.52 36.85 14.86
C ALA A 165 14.01 37.08 13.43
N GLY A 166 12.93 37.87 13.23
CA GLY A 166 12.39 38.27 11.94
C GLY A 166 10.98 37.77 11.64
N ALA A 167 10.27 37.17 12.58
CA ALA A 167 8.86 36.77 12.38
C ALA A 167 7.94 38.03 12.31
N PRO A 168 6.78 37.91 11.65
CA PRO A 168 5.76 38.97 11.67
C PRO A 168 5.24 39.22 13.11
N GLU A 169 4.95 40.46 13.43
CA GLU A 169 4.60 40.91 14.78
C GLU A 169 3.35 40.25 15.38
N ASP A 170 2.35 39.99 14.58
CA ASP A 170 1.07 39.42 15.01
C ASP A 170 0.94 37.93 14.74
N ILE A 171 2.05 37.19 14.55
CA ILE A 171 1.99 35.75 14.20
C ILE A 171 1.45 34.90 15.36
N ILE A 172 1.56 35.34 16.59
CA ILE A 172 1.01 34.74 17.79
C ILE A 172 0.11 35.77 18.48
N SER A 173 -1.12 35.39 18.80
CA SER A 173 -2.07 36.20 19.57
C SER A 173 -2.76 35.36 20.65
N TRP A 174 -3.45 35.98 21.58
CA TRP A 174 -4.12 35.35 22.70
C TRP A 174 -5.36 36.11 23.14
N VAL A 175 -6.27 35.43 23.86
CA VAL A 175 -7.42 36.02 24.50
C VAL A 175 -7.05 36.45 25.93
N ASP A 176 -7.17 37.74 26.24
CA ASP A 176 -6.83 38.29 27.57
C ASP A 176 -7.90 38.01 28.61
N VAL A 177 -9.16 38.02 28.19
CA VAL A 177 -10.33 37.70 29.03
C VAL A 177 -11.05 36.47 28.50
N PRO A 178 -10.56 35.27 28.82
CA PRO A 178 -11.11 34.04 28.27
C PRO A 178 -12.55 33.79 28.73
N SER A 179 -13.44 33.57 27.74
CA SER A 179 -14.83 33.16 27.93
C SER A 179 -15.12 31.93 27.04
N LEU A 180 -16.24 31.26 27.34
CA LEU A 180 -16.72 30.16 26.51
C LEU A 180 -17.06 30.63 25.10
N GLU A 181 -17.64 31.83 24.97
CA GLU A 181 -17.99 32.45 23.69
C GLU A 181 -16.75 32.67 22.82
N LEU A 182 -15.71 33.34 23.37
CA LEU A 182 -14.47 33.59 22.62
C LEU A 182 -13.71 32.31 22.29
N THR A 183 -13.74 31.29 23.16
CA THR A 183 -13.15 29.99 22.90
C THR A 183 -13.87 29.27 21.75
N ASN A 184 -15.20 29.28 21.76
CA ASN A 184 -16.00 28.70 20.69
C ASN A 184 -15.78 29.44 19.37
N MET A 185 -15.66 30.77 19.42
CA MET A 185 -15.37 31.59 18.27
C MET A 185 -13.98 31.29 17.68
N ALA A 186 -12.97 31.14 18.56
CA ALA A 186 -11.63 30.71 18.10
C ALA A 186 -11.67 29.35 17.37
N MET A 187 -12.42 28.38 17.92
CA MET A 187 -12.59 27.07 17.30
C MET A 187 -13.36 27.15 15.99
N LYS A 188 -14.35 28.02 15.87
CA LYS A 188 -15.17 28.18 14.65
C LYS A 188 -14.44 28.89 13.52
N GLU A 189 -13.62 29.89 13.85
CA GLU A 189 -13.03 30.78 12.84
C GLU A 189 -11.61 30.39 12.41
N ALA A 190 -10.88 29.60 13.19
CA ALA A 190 -9.55 29.11 12.81
C ALA A 190 -9.60 28.06 11.69
N ASP A 191 -8.45 27.76 11.11
CA ASP A 191 -8.31 26.79 10.04
C ASP A 191 -8.13 25.36 10.59
N ILE A 192 -7.54 25.24 11.79
CA ILE A 192 -7.40 23.98 12.54
C ILE A 192 -7.39 24.27 14.04
N ILE A 193 -7.82 23.30 14.83
CA ILE A 193 -7.89 23.40 16.28
C ILE A 193 -6.86 22.46 16.94
N LEU A 194 -6.05 22.97 17.86
CA LEU A 194 -5.24 22.18 18.80
C LEU A 194 -5.86 22.28 20.20
N ALA A 195 -6.72 21.32 20.57
CA ALA A 195 -7.41 21.33 21.84
C ALA A 195 -6.74 20.42 22.87
N THR A 196 -6.37 20.99 24.02
CA THR A 196 -5.96 20.24 25.20
C THR A 196 -6.84 20.68 26.38
N GLY A 197 -7.67 19.77 26.89
CA GLY A 197 -8.61 20.11 27.93
C GLY A 197 -9.45 18.90 28.36
N GLY A 198 -10.44 19.12 29.23
CA GLY A 198 -11.34 18.06 29.63
C GLY A 198 -12.24 17.55 28.50
N PRO A 199 -12.92 16.38 28.68
CA PRO A 199 -13.70 15.73 27.62
C PRO A 199 -14.73 16.62 26.94
N GLY A 200 -15.37 17.52 27.67
CA GLY A 200 -16.35 18.47 27.11
C GLY A 200 -15.72 19.46 26.13
N MET A 201 -14.52 19.95 26.42
CA MET A 201 -13.80 20.87 25.54
C MET A 201 -13.32 20.16 24.26
N VAL A 202 -12.83 18.94 24.40
CA VAL A 202 -12.41 18.12 23.25
C VAL A 202 -13.61 17.78 22.36
N LYS A 203 -14.75 17.44 22.95
CA LYS A 203 -16.00 17.23 22.22
C LYS A 203 -16.45 18.51 21.49
N ALA A 204 -16.36 19.68 22.13
CA ALA A 204 -16.67 20.95 21.48
C ALA A 204 -15.75 21.24 20.29
N ALA A 205 -14.44 20.97 20.41
CA ALA A 205 -13.49 21.12 19.31
C ALA A 205 -13.85 20.25 18.10
N TYR A 206 -14.13 18.96 18.31
CA TYR A 206 -14.54 18.05 17.22
C TYR A 206 -15.94 18.37 16.65
N SER A 207 -16.80 19.02 17.43
CA SER A 207 -18.16 19.40 16.99
C SER A 207 -18.21 20.78 16.33
N SER A 208 -17.09 21.50 16.24
CA SER A 208 -17.03 22.87 15.69
C SER A 208 -17.19 22.96 14.16
N GLY A 209 -17.09 21.83 13.46
CA GLY A 209 -17.08 21.79 12.00
C GLY A 209 -15.72 22.13 11.37
N LYS A 210 -14.67 22.29 12.16
CA LYS A 210 -13.29 22.49 11.73
C LYS A 210 -12.42 21.27 12.00
N PRO A 211 -11.34 21.05 11.23
CA PRO A 211 -10.34 20.05 11.59
C PRO A 211 -9.83 20.28 13.01
N ALA A 212 -9.78 19.23 13.81
CA ALA A 212 -9.34 19.33 15.19
C ALA A 212 -8.36 18.22 15.56
N LEU A 213 -7.36 18.57 16.33
CA LEU A 213 -6.41 17.68 16.98
C LEU A 213 -6.63 17.85 18.50
N GLY A 214 -7.55 17.07 19.02
CA GLY A 214 -7.93 17.09 20.45
C GLY A 214 -7.33 15.89 21.17
N VAL A 215 -7.12 16.05 22.49
CA VAL A 215 -6.63 15.00 23.37
C VAL A 215 -7.68 14.71 24.41
N GLY A 216 -8.09 13.45 24.51
CA GLY A 216 -9.01 12.95 25.54
C GLY A 216 -8.38 12.80 26.92
N ALA A 217 -9.22 12.45 27.91
CA ALA A 217 -8.76 12.05 29.22
C ALA A 217 -7.96 10.74 29.17
N GLY A 218 -7.03 10.56 30.11
CA GLY A 218 -6.23 9.36 30.23
C GLY A 218 -6.59 8.58 31.51
N ASN A 219 -6.88 7.29 31.38
CA ASN A 219 -7.04 6.39 32.51
C ASN A 219 -6.05 5.23 32.42
N THR A 220 -4.76 5.55 32.57
CA THR A 220 -3.65 4.64 32.30
C THR A 220 -3.55 3.51 33.33
N PRO A 221 -3.78 2.24 32.97
CA PRO A 221 -3.45 1.10 33.85
C PRO A 221 -1.97 0.74 33.70
N ALA A 222 -1.34 0.30 34.79
CA ALA A 222 0.00 -0.25 34.85
C ALA A 222 -0.05 -1.67 35.41
N ILE A 223 0.29 -2.67 34.57
CA ILE A 223 0.37 -4.07 35.00
C ILE A 223 1.78 -4.36 35.52
N ILE A 224 1.90 -5.06 36.63
CA ILE A 224 3.17 -5.61 37.11
C ILE A 224 3.09 -7.14 37.07
N ASP A 225 3.81 -7.72 36.10
CA ASP A 225 3.93 -9.17 35.90
C ASP A 225 4.92 -9.76 36.89
N GLU A 226 4.76 -11.05 37.21
CA GLU A 226 5.62 -11.76 38.17
C GLU A 226 7.11 -11.79 37.78
N SER A 227 7.43 -11.63 36.49
CA SER A 227 8.80 -11.53 35.97
C SER A 227 9.42 -10.15 36.07
N ALA A 228 8.68 -9.15 36.53
CA ALA A 228 9.14 -7.77 36.63
C ALA A 228 10.20 -7.60 37.73
N ASP A 229 11.11 -6.67 37.52
CA ASP A 229 11.88 -6.12 38.67
C ASP A 229 10.97 -5.18 39.49
N VAL A 230 10.55 -5.70 40.61
CA VAL A 230 9.60 -4.99 41.50
C VAL A 230 10.11 -3.61 41.90
N LYS A 231 11.42 -3.46 42.14
CA LYS A 231 12.02 -2.17 42.55
C LYS A 231 11.96 -1.15 41.42
N VAL A 232 12.27 -1.59 40.21
CA VAL A 232 12.20 -0.76 38.99
C VAL A 232 10.74 -0.37 38.70
N ALA A 233 9.82 -1.33 38.74
CA ALA A 233 8.39 -1.09 38.47
C ALA A 233 7.80 -0.07 39.44
N VAL A 234 7.94 -0.31 40.75
CA VAL A 234 7.41 0.57 41.80
C VAL A 234 8.07 1.96 41.75
N ASN A 235 9.39 2.03 41.56
CA ASN A 235 10.08 3.32 41.42
C ASN A 235 9.59 4.13 40.23
N SER A 236 9.39 3.45 39.06
CA SER A 236 8.91 4.08 37.83
C SER A 236 7.48 4.62 38.02
N ILE A 237 6.58 3.82 38.59
CA ILE A 237 5.19 4.23 38.85
C ILE A 237 5.13 5.39 39.84
N LEU A 238 5.88 5.34 40.97
CA LEU A 238 5.94 6.45 41.92
C LEU A 238 6.52 7.72 41.28
N HIS A 239 7.62 7.60 40.53
CA HIS A 239 8.21 8.73 39.83
C HIS A 239 7.19 9.37 38.86
N SER A 240 6.52 8.58 38.07
CA SER A 240 5.48 9.03 37.15
C SER A 240 4.29 9.67 37.87
N LYS A 241 3.80 9.05 38.92
CA LYS A 241 2.61 9.50 39.65
C LYS A 241 2.85 10.74 40.53
N THR A 242 4.07 10.95 40.96
CA THR A 242 4.44 12.16 41.77
C THR A 242 4.91 13.33 40.92
N PHE A 243 5.26 13.07 39.65
CA PHE A 243 5.71 14.12 38.73
C PHE A 243 4.62 15.17 38.52
N ASP A 244 4.90 16.38 38.90
CA ASP A 244 3.97 17.53 38.94
C ASP A 244 2.63 17.18 39.64
N ASN A 245 2.71 16.40 40.71
CA ASN A 245 1.56 15.86 41.46
C ASN A 245 0.55 15.13 40.54
N GLY A 246 1.03 14.35 39.62
CA GLY A 246 0.19 13.48 38.76
C GLY A 246 -0.60 14.19 37.67
N MET A 247 -0.21 15.39 37.29
CA MET A 247 -0.94 16.20 36.30
C MET A 247 -0.59 15.92 34.81
N ILE A 248 0.13 14.88 34.49
CA ILE A 248 0.22 14.43 33.09
C ILE A 248 -0.88 13.42 32.84
N CYS A 249 -1.67 13.60 31.77
CA CYS A 249 -2.78 12.72 31.41
C CYS A 249 -2.36 11.28 31.13
N ALA A 250 -1.08 11.03 30.84
CA ALA A 250 -0.50 9.70 30.66
C ALA A 250 -0.07 9.05 31.98
N SER A 251 -0.15 9.74 33.14
CA SER A 251 0.27 9.16 34.42
C SER A 251 -0.62 8.00 34.83
N GLU A 252 -0.02 7.02 35.49
CA GLU A 252 -0.73 5.84 35.99
C GLU A 252 -1.90 6.22 36.92
N GLN A 253 -3.08 5.70 36.64
CA GLN A 253 -4.27 5.86 37.47
C GLN A 253 -4.56 4.61 38.30
N SER A 254 -4.11 3.47 37.82
CA SER A 254 -4.31 2.16 38.41
C SER A 254 -3.07 1.29 38.26
N THR A 255 -2.73 0.54 39.28
CA THR A 255 -1.69 -0.49 39.27
C THR A 255 -2.35 -1.86 39.46
N ILE A 256 -2.14 -2.78 38.52
CA ILE A 256 -2.69 -4.13 38.56
C ILE A 256 -1.52 -5.09 38.79
N VAL A 257 -1.52 -5.82 39.87
CA VAL A 257 -0.41 -6.64 40.34
C VAL A 257 -0.80 -8.10 40.41
N LEU A 258 0.00 -8.97 39.81
CA LEU A 258 -0.22 -10.41 39.89
C LEU A 258 -0.13 -10.88 41.36
N ASP A 259 -1.02 -11.78 41.76
CA ASP A 259 -1.15 -12.31 43.11
C ASP A 259 0.16 -12.82 43.68
N SER A 260 0.96 -13.54 42.88
CA SER A 260 2.25 -14.12 43.27
C SER A 260 3.29 -13.11 43.78
N ILE A 261 3.19 -11.86 43.39
CA ILE A 261 4.14 -10.79 43.81
C ILE A 261 3.46 -9.61 44.53
N TYR A 262 2.17 -9.68 44.75
CA TYR A 262 1.36 -8.58 45.25
C TYR A 262 1.90 -8.00 46.55
N ASP A 263 2.18 -8.84 47.56
CA ASP A 263 2.66 -8.39 48.86
C ASP A 263 4.06 -7.80 48.78
N ALA A 264 4.92 -8.32 47.92
CA ALA A 264 6.25 -7.75 47.69
C ALA A 264 6.17 -6.34 47.05
N VAL A 265 5.25 -6.16 46.07
CA VAL A 265 5.00 -4.86 45.45
C VAL A 265 4.40 -3.88 46.42
N LYS A 266 3.43 -4.29 47.25
CA LYS A 266 2.83 -3.48 48.36
C LYS A 266 3.90 -2.99 49.35
N ALA A 267 4.76 -3.93 49.80
CA ALA A 267 5.85 -3.59 50.72
C ALA A 267 6.85 -2.61 50.11
N GLU A 268 7.16 -2.75 48.81
CA GLU A 268 8.09 -1.83 48.12
C GLU A 268 7.47 -0.45 47.92
N PHE A 269 6.16 -0.33 47.64
CA PHE A 269 5.42 0.93 47.60
C PHE A 269 5.47 1.63 48.94
N ALA A 270 5.13 0.93 50.03
CA ALA A 270 5.14 1.47 51.41
C ALA A 270 6.54 1.96 51.79
N LYS A 271 7.58 1.14 51.50
CA LYS A 271 8.99 1.49 51.76
C LYS A 271 9.42 2.80 51.06
N ARG A 272 8.84 3.10 49.88
CA ARG A 272 9.19 4.29 49.11
C ARG A 272 8.28 5.49 49.35
N GLY A 273 7.41 5.41 50.36
CA GLY A 273 6.60 6.54 50.88
C GLY A 273 5.18 6.58 50.30
N ALA A 274 4.67 5.51 49.78
CA ALA A 274 3.23 5.37 49.51
C ALA A 274 2.50 5.09 50.82
N TYR A 275 1.34 5.73 51.02
CA TYR A 275 0.43 5.49 52.13
C TYR A 275 -0.78 4.67 51.67
N PHE A 276 -1.00 3.51 52.26
CA PHE A 276 -2.14 2.64 52.00
C PHE A 276 -3.31 3.05 52.85
N LEU A 277 -4.44 3.38 52.22
CA LEU A 277 -5.67 3.78 52.90
C LEU A 277 -6.42 2.53 53.39
N GLU A 278 -6.84 2.51 54.66
CA GLU A 278 -7.51 1.36 55.22
C GLU A 278 -8.90 1.75 55.79
N GLY A 279 -9.87 0.86 55.71
CA GLY A 279 -11.20 1.00 56.30
C GLY A 279 -11.90 2.33 55.98
N GLU A 280 -12.22 3.13 57.02
CA GLU A 280 -12.88 4.43 56.84
C GLU A 280 -12.06 5.46 56.11
N GLU A 281 -10.72 5.37 56.09
CA GLU A 281 -9.86 6.29 55.39
C GLU A 281 -10.04 6.15 53.87
N LEU A 282 -10.14 4.90 53.41
CA LEU A 282 -10.42 4.57 52.01
C LEU A 282 -11.75 5.18 51.56
N ASP A 283 -12.82 5.02 52.37
CA ASP A 283 -14.15 5.57 52.05
C ASP A 283 -14.18 7.10 52.04
N LYS A 284 -13.45 7.74 52.95
CA LYS A 284 -13.35 9.21 52.98
C LYS A 284 -12.63 9.76 51.76
N VAL A 285 -11.52 9.14 51.35
CA VAL A 285 -10.79 9.55 50.17
C VAL A 285 -11.62 9.24 48.91
N ARG A 286 -12.29 8.06 48.82
CA ARG A 286 -13.20 7.70 47.70
C ARG A 286 -14.22 8.82 47.48
N LYS A 287 -14.95 9.24 48.48
CA LYS A 287 -15.95 10.33 48.39
C LYS A 287 -15.36 11.70 48.05
N THR A 288 -14.03 11.85 48.13
CA THR A 288 -13.33 13.10 47.84
C THR A 288 -12.84 13.14 46.37
N ILE A 289 -12.63 11.99 45.73
CA ILE A 289 -12.13 11.90 44.34
C ILE A 289 -13.17 12.43 43.36
N ILE A 290 -14.40 11.91 43.44
CA ILE A 290 -15.52 12.28 42.57
C ILE A 290 -16.59 13.01 43.37
N ILE A 291 -17.02 14.17 42.88
CA ILE A 291 -18.11 14.95 43.43
C ILE A 291 -19.14 15.25 42.36
N ASN A 292 -20.39 14.87 42.59
CA ASN A 292 -21.49 15.04 41.62
C ASN A 292 -21.18 14.43 40.23
N GLY A 293 -20.55 13.26 40.20
CA GLY A 293 -20.22 12.55 39.01
C GLY A 293 -19.03 13.12 38.19
N ALA A 294 -18.30 14.09 38.74
CA ALA A 294 -17.14 14.69 38.07
C ALA A 294 -15.91 14.69 39.00
N LEU A 295 -14.72 14.68 38.40
CA LEU A 295 -13.44 14.79 39.11
C LEU A 295 -13.43 16.06 39.97
N ASN A 296 -13.12 15.92 41.27
CA ASN A 296 -13.00 17.03 42.17
C ASN A 296 -11.82 17.93 41.80
N ALA A 297 -12.10 19.10 41.25
CA ALA A 297 -11.08 20.06 40.85
C ALA A 297 -10.15 20.53 42.01
N LYS A 298 -10.51 20.31 43.28
CA LYS A 298 -9.70 20.70 44.44
C LYS A 298 -8.55 19.73 44.74
N ILE A 299 -8.59 18.49 44.19
CA ILE A 299 -7.50 17.52 44.38
C ILE A 299 -6.49 17.57 43.24
N VAL A 300 -6.85 18.13 42.07
CA VAL A 300 -5.99 18.16 40.89
C VAL A 300 -4.68 18.90 41.18
N GLY A 301 -3.56 18.21 40.96
CA GLY A 301 -2.22 18.77 41.18
C GLY A 301 -1.85 19.07 42.65
N GLN A 302 -2.62 18.55 43.60
CA GLN A 302 -2.34 18.73 45.03
C GLN A 302 -1.43 17.60 45.57
N LYS A 303 -0.70 17.86 46.66
CA LYS A 303 0.10 16.84 47.33
C LYS A 303 -0.79 15.79 48.00
N ALA A 304 -0.30 14.56 48.16
CA ALA A 304 -1.02 13.47 48.84
C ALA A 304 -1.56 13.85 50.24
N HIS A 305 -0.70 14.46 51.07
CA HIS A 305 -1.12 14.95 52.39
C HIS A 305 -2.27 15.99 52.33
N THR A 306 -2.21 16.92 51.37
CA THR A 306 -3.28 17.92 51.17
C THR A 306 -4.59 17.28 50.78
N ILE A 307 -4.57 16.26 49.94
CA ILE A 307 -5.77 15.51 49.53
C ILE A 307 -6.35 14.72 50.72
N ALA A 308 -5.49 14.04 51.45
CA ALA A 308 -5.91 13.32 52.66
C ALA A 308 -6.57 14.27 53.72
N LYS A 309 -5.96 15.42 53.94
CA LYS A 309 -6.52 16.45 54.83
C LYS A 309 -7.89 16.98 54.35
N LEU A 310 -8.06 17.16 53.03
CA LEU A 310 -9.33 17.53 52.41
C LEU A 310 -10.41 16.44 52.61
N ALA A 311 -10.01 15.18 52.63
CA ALA A 311 -10.87 14.05 52.94
C ALA A 311 -11.13 13.82 54.43
N GLY A 312 -10.46 14.56 55.30
CA GLY A 312 -10.55 14.34 56.76
C GLY A 312 -9.80 13.09 57.23
N VAL A 313 -8.70 12.76 56.55
CA VAL A 313 -7.78 11.66 56.85
C VAL A 313 -6.41 12.26 57.26
N ASP A 314 -5.86 11.73 58.34
CA ASP A 314 -4.53 12.16 58.83
C ASP A 314 -3.45 11.23 58.28
N VAL A 315 -2.56 11.76 57.41
CA VAL A 315 -1.44 11.03 56.85
C VAL A 315 -0.14 11.81 57.02
N PRO A 316 1.03 11.15 57.11
CA PRO A 316 2.31 11.84 57.21
C PRO A 316 2.52 12.85 56.08
N GLU A 317 3.07 14.01 56.35
CA GLU A 317 3.44 15.00 55.31
C GLU A 317 4.43 14.44 54.28
N THR A 318 5.18 13.41 54.65
CA THR A 318 6.13 12.69 53.79
C THR A 318 5.47 11.69 52.84
N ALA A 319 4.15 11.46 52.98
CA ALA A 319 3.40 10.59 52.07
C ALA A 319 3.43 11.13 50.63
N LYS A 320 3.92 10.32 49.68
CA LYS A 320 4.10 10.71 48.30
C LYS A 320 2.86 10.43 47.45
N VAL A 321 2.22 9.30 47.72
CA VAL A 321 1.03 8.83 46.99
C VAL A 321 0.08 8.17 47.97
N LEU A 322 -1.22 8.40 47.84
CA LEU A 322 -2.27 7.66 48.53
C LEU A 322 -2.70 6.47 47.66
N ILE A 323 -2.64 5.25 48.19
CA ILE A 323 -3.05 4.05 47.49
C ILE A 323 -4.32 3.46 48.10
N GLY A 324 -5.35 3.28 47.28
CA GLY A 324 -6.55 2.51 47.63
C GLY A 324 -6.46 1.11 47.04
N GLU A 325 -6.47 0.09 47.91
CA GLU A 325 -6.66 -1.29 47.48
C GLU A 325 -8.16 -1.52 47.21
N VAL A 326 -8.52 -1.74 45.95
CA VAL A 326 -9.90 -1.86 45.49
C VAL A 326 -10.07 -3.07 44.59
N GLU A 327 -11.29 -3.63 44.58
CA GLU A 327 -11.59 -4.84 43.79
C GLU A 327 -12.28 -4.48 42.45
N SER A 328 -13.22 -3.54 42.49
CA SER A 328 -14.01 -3.16 41.33
C SER A 328 -13.21 -2.28 40.37
N VAL A 329 -13.23 -2.65 39.10
CA VAL A 329 -12.69 -1.86 37.97
C VAL A 329 -13.77 -1.05 37.27
N ASP A 330 -15.04 -1.19 37.68
CA ASP A 330 -16.17 -0.47 37.13
C ASP A 330 -16.13 1.02 37.48
N ILE A 331 -16.63 1.88 36.60
CA ILE A 331 -16.67 3.32 36.75
C ILE A 331 -17.47 3.79 38.00
N SER A 332 -18.28 2.93 38.58
CA SER A 332 -18.95 3.22 39.87
C SER A 332 -17.99 3.23 41.09
N GLU A 333 -16.77 2.70 40.90
CA GLU A 333 -15.69 2.82 41.92
C GLU A 333 -14.88 4.08 41.60
N GLU A 334 -14.86 5.03 42.53
CA GLU A 334 -14.21 6.32 42.32
C GLU A 334 -12.69 6.22 42.11
N PHE A 335 -12.03 5.20 42.66
CA PHE A 335 -10.62 4.93 42.41
C PHE A 335 -10.35 4.42 40.99
N ALA A 336 -11.37 3.95 40.26
CA ALA A 336 -11.22 3.51 38.86
C ALA A 336 -11.11 4.68 37.86
N HIS A 337 -11.43 5.91 38.28
CA HIS A 337 -11.40 7.11 37.43
C HIS A 337 -10.01 7.71 37.25
N GLU A 338 -9.87 8.61 36.24
CA GLU A 338 -8.75 9.54 36.15
C GLU A 338 -8.77 10.51 37.37
N LYS A 339 -7.64 10.69 38.01
CA LYS A 339 -7.56 11.47 39.26
C LYS A 339 -6.69 12.73 39.15
N LEU A 340 -5.77 12.81 38.18
CA LEU A 340 -4.83 13.93 37.96
C LEU A 340 -4.17 14.44 39.27
N SER A 341 -3.82 13.51 40.12
CA SER A 341 -3.33 13.75 41.48
C SER A 341 -2.55 12.53 41.97
N PRO A 342 -1.73 12.61 43.03
CA PRO A 342 -1.00 11.48 43.63
C PRO A 342 -1.92 10.54 44.42
N VAL A 343 -2.98 10.07 43.77
CA VAL A 343 -3.91 9.03 44.27
C VAL A 343 -3.92 7.89 43.24
N LEU A 344 -3.70 6.65 43.67
CA LEU A 344 -3.54 5.48 42.86
C LEU A 344 -4.47 4.36 43.32
N ALA A 345 -5.16 3.68 42.39
CA ALA A 345 -5.82 2.42 42.69
C ALA A 345 -4.81 1.26 42.60
N MET A 346 -4.95 0.27 43.47
CA MET A 346 -4.17 -0.97 43.38
C MET A 346 -5.11 -2.17 43.40
N TYR A 347 -4.98 -2.98 42.34
CA TYR A 347 -5.78 -4.16 42.08
C TYR A 347 -4.92 -5.42 42.19
N ARG A 348 -5.50 -6.48 42.78
CA ARG A 348 -4.92 -7.81 42.76
C ARG A 348 -5.45 -8.59 41.55
N ALA A 349 -4.59 -9.21 40.74
CA ALA A 349 -4.97 -10.07 39.66
C ALA A 349 -4.52 -11.50 39.94
N LYS A 350 -5.41 -12.48 39.70
CA LYS A 350 -5.10 -13.89 39.93
C LYS A 350 -4.06 -14.46 38.98
N ASP A 351 -4.06 -13.97 37.74
CA ASP A 351 -3.16 -14.32 36.66
C ASP A 351 -3.06 -13.18 35.64
N ILE A 352 -2.25 -13.38 34.60
CA ILE A 352 -2.01 -12.33 33.58
C ILE A 352 -3.25 -12.02 32.74
N ASP A 353 -4.13 -13.02 32.51
CA ASP A 353 -5.34 -12.80 31.72
C ASP A 353 -6.35 -11.96 32.51
N ASP A 354 -6.51 -12.21 33.81
CA ASP A 354 -7.30 -11.38 34.71
C ASP A 354 -6.72 -9.95 34.81
N ALA A 355 -5.39 -9.81 34.78
CA ALA A 355 -4.76 -8.49 34.73
C ALA A 355 -5.09 -7.73 33.43
N PHE A 356 -5.08 -8.42 32.29
CA PHE A 356 -5.46 -7.85 31.02
C PHE A 356 -6.95 -7.47 31.00
N ASP A 357 -7.85 -8.33 31.50
CA ASP A 357 -9.28 -8.05 31.59
C ASP A 357 -9.56 -6.79 32.42
N LYS A 358 -8.91 -6.67 33.56
CA LYS A 358 -8.99 -5.46 34.41
C LYS A 358 -8.49 -4.21 33.71
N ALA A 359 -7.35 -4.30 33.01
CA ALA A 359 -6.78 -3.19 32.27
C ALA A 359 -7.67 -2.73 31.11
N GLU A 360 -8.24 -3.69 30.35
CA GLU A 360 -9.19 -3.39 29.27
C GLU A 360 -10.43 -2.66 29.79
N HIS A 361 -10.97 -3.11 30.91
CA HIS A 361 -12.15 -2.49 31.52
C HIS A 361 -11.86 -1.04 31.94
N LEU A 362 -10.77 -0.81 32.66
CA LEU A 362 -10.34 0.54 33.06
C LEU A 362 -10.10 1.48 31.87
N ILE A 363 -9.58 0.95 30.76
CA ILE A 363 -9.40 1.71 29.52
C ILE A 363 -10.76 2.03 28.88
N ALA A 364 -11.68 1.07 28.86
CA ALA A 364 -13.00 1.23 28.27
C ALA A 364 -13.81 2.33 28.93
N ASP A 365 -13.71 2.44 30.24
CA ASP A 365 -14.50 3.37 31.02
C ASP A 365 -14.00 4.83 31.07
N GLY A 366 -12.80 5.12 30.55
CA GLY A 366 -12.34 6.50 30.56
C GLY A 366 -10.98 6.79 29.91
N GLY A 367 -10.33 5.80 29.29
CA GLY A 367 -8.97 5.93 28.77
C GLY A 367 -8.77 5.45 27.35
N TYR A 368 -9.83 5.25 26.58
CA TYR A 368 -9.70 4.76 25.20
C TYR A 368 -8.72 5.57 24.36
N GLY A 369 -7.81 4.85 23.74
CA GLY A 369 -6.82 5.38 22.82
C GLY A 369 -5.64 6.09 23.48
N HIS A 370 -5.65 6.32 24.84
CA HIS A 370 -4.62 7.14 25.47
C HIS A 370 -3.31 6.36 25.69
N THR A 371 -3.10 5.77 26.83
CA THR A 371 -1.83 5.13 27.22
C THR A 371 -2.10 3.93 28.12
N SER A 372 -1.28 2.89 28.01
CA SER A 372 -1.23 1.75 28.91
C SER A 372 0.22 1.32 29.15
N SER A 373 0.52 0.71 30.30
CA SER A 373 1.87 0.25 30.59
C SER A 373 1.90 -1.14 31.23
N ILE A 374 3.02 -1.82 31.01
CA ILE A 374 3.30 -3.12 31.60
C ILE A 374 4.75 -3.20 32.04
N TYR A 375 4.98 -3.78 33.21
CA TYR A 375 6.31 -4.07 33.77
C TYR A 375 6.52 -5.56 33.80
N LEU A 376 7.59 -6.04 33.15
CA LEU A 376 7.93 -7.46 33.00
C LEU A 376 9.39 -7.64 32.59
N ASN A 377 9.86 -8.86 32.55
CA ASN A 377 11.12 -9.18 31.91
C ASN A 377 10.96 -9.21 30.36
N ALA A 378 11.32 -8.12 29.70
CA ALA A 378 11.12 -7.93 28.27
C ALA A 378 11.91 -8.91 27.38
N VAL A 379 12.89 -9.62 27.91
CA VAL A 379 13.67 -10.61 27.19
C VAL A 379 12.97 -11.99 27.20
N THR A 380 12.51 -12.43 28.41
CA THR A 380 11.93 -13.75 28.59
C THR A 380 10.43 -13.82 28.34
N ARG A 381 9.73 -12.67 28.41
CA ARG A 381 8.27 -12.57 28.27
C ARG A 381 7.86 -11.71 27.09
N LYS A 382 8.55 -11.85 25.96
CA LYS A 382 8.23 -11.12 24.73
C LYS A 382 6.82 -11.43 24.23
N ASP A 383 6.37 -12.66 24.39
CA ASP A 383 5.00 -13.10 24.10
C ASP A 383 3.92 -12.25 24.77
N LEU A 384 4.17 -11.85 26.04
CA LEU A 384 3.23 -11.00 26.76
C LEU A 384 3.17 -9.57 26.24
N ILE A 385 4.29 -9.07 25.72
CA ILE A 385 4.32 -7.72 25.09
C ILE A 385 3.39 -7.75 23.87
N ASP A 386 3.51 -8.76 23.03
CA ASP A 386 2.70 -8.92 21.83
C ASP A 386 1.21 -9.10 22.18
N ARG A 387 0.90 -9.94 23.18
CA ARG A 387 -0.47 -10.13 23.69
C ARG A 387 -1.05 -8.86 24.29
N PHE A 388 -0.28 -8.13 25.07
CA PHE A 388 -0.70 -6.87 25.69
C PHE A 388 -0.98 -5.83 24.59
N ALA A 389 -0.08 -5.71 23.60
CA ALA A 389 -0.25 -4.79 22.48
C ALA A 389 -1.49 -5.12 21.63
N ALA A 390 -1.81 -6.39 21.45
CA ALA A 390 -2.98 -6.82 20.68
C ALA A 390 -4.30 -6.53 21.42
N ARG A 391 -4.31 -6.60 22.75
CA ARG A 391 -5.52 -6.42 23.56
C ARG A 391 -5.81 -4.96 23.92
N MET A 392 -4.79 -4.18 24.27
CA MET A 392 -5.00 -2.82 24.78
C MET A 392 -5.38 -1.83 23.67
N LYS A 393 -6.56 -1.25 23.77
CA LYS A 393 -7.04 -0.21 22.84
C LYS A 393 -6.50 1.16 23.21
N THR A 394 -5.15 1.28 23.20
CA THR A 394 -4.42 2.52 23.48
C THR A 394 -3.36 2.76 22.41
N CYS A 395 -3.09 4.02 22.07
CA CYS A 395 -2.13 4.40 21.03
C CYS A 395 -0.67 4.37 21.53
N ARG A 396 -0.47 4.39 22.85
CA ARG A 396 0.85 4.32 23.50
C ARG A 396 0.86 3.14 24.47
N ILE A 397 1.68 2.16 24.13
CA ILE A 397 1.92 0.99 24.98
C ILE A 397 3.36 1.07 25.46
N LEU A 398 3.53 1.20 26.76
CA LEU A 398 4.83 1.43 27.39
C LEU A 398 5.28 0.19 28.14
N VAL A 399 6.49 -0.24 27.92
CA VAL A 399 7.08 -1.41 28.60
C VAL A 399 8.21 -0.93 29.50
N ASN A 400 8.16 -1.27 30.79
CA ASN A 400 9.17 -0.92 31.82
C ASN A 400 9.49 0.58 31.87
N THR A 401 8.50 1.43 31.64
CA THR A 401 8.70 2.88 31.44
C THR A 401 7.70 3.66 32.30
N PRO A 402 8.13 4.70 33.04
CA PRO A 402 7.22 5.62 33.72
C PRO A 402 6.26 6.26 32.73
N SER A 403 4.94 6.08 32.92
CA SER A 403 3.97 6.42 31.88
C SER A 403 3.86 7.91 31.58
N SER A 404 3.98 8.78 32.58
CA SER A 404 3.86 10.22 32.39
C SER A 404 4.96 10.79 31.50
N GLN A 405 6.21 10.49 31.80
CA GLN A 405 7.37 10.96 31.03
C GLN A 405 7.60 10.13 29.77
N GLY A 406 7.30 8.83 29.81
CA GLY A 406 7.43 7.94 28.65
C GLY A 406 6.40 8.26 27.56
N GLY A 407 5.15 8.57 27.96
CA GLY A 407 4.07 8.87 27.01
C GLY A 407 4.27 10.14 26.21
N ILE A 408 4.91 11.15 26.78
CA ILE A 408 5.22 12.40 26.06
C ILE A 408 6.33 12.22 24.99
N GLY A 409 7.11 11.12 25.07
CA GLY A 409 8.09 10.73 24.06
C GLY A 409 9.51 11.23 24.32
N ASP A 410 10.47 10.68 23.58
CA ASP A 410 11.90 11.00 23.53
C ASP A 410 12.73 10.67 24.79
N LEU A 411 12.19 10.79 25.99
CA LEU A 411 12.96 10.60 27.24
C LEU A 411 13.46 9.16 27.46
N TYR A 412 12.66 8.16 27.11
CA TYR A 412 12.99 6.73 27.29
C TYR A 412 13.00 5.94 25.98
N ASN A 413 12.45 6.52 24.90
CA ASN A 413 12.46 5.96 23.58
C ASN A 413 12.57 7.08 22.54
N PHE A 414 13.75 7.21 21.92
CA PHE A 414 14.07 8.27 20.96
C PHE A 414 13.27 8.23 19.65
N MET A 415 12.54 7.14 19.38
CA MET A 415 11.67 7.03 18.20
C MET A 415 10.24 7.48 18.47
N LEU A 416 9.83 7.54 19.74
CA LEU A 416 8.55 8.13 20.12
C LEU A 416 8.69 9.66 20.15
N ARG A 417 8.11 10.32 19.15
CA ARG A 417 8.25 11.78 18.98
C ARG A 417 7.76 12.57 20.20
N PRO A 418 8.50 13.59 20.65
CA PRO A 418 8.11 14.39 21.79
C PRO A 418 6.89 15.25 21.46
N SER A 419 5.93 15.29 22.41
CA SER A 419 4.70 16.06 22.28
C SER A 419 4.05 16.32 23.63
N LEU A 420 3.32 17.44 23.72
CA LEU A 420 2.39 17.72 24.81
C LEU A 420 0.91 17.66 24.34
N THR A 421 0.69 17.02 23.19
CA THR A 421 -0.65 16.73 22.66
C THR A 421 -0.66 15.26 22.19
N LEU A 422 -1.24 14.39 23.03
CA LEU A 422 -1.15 12.93 22.90
C LEU A 422 -2.40 12.37 22.21
N GLY A 423 -2.40 12.25 20.91
CA GLY A 423 -3.54 11.75 20.15
C GLY A 423 -3.99 10.35 20.59
N CYS A 424 -5.31 10.14 20.65
CA CYS A 424 -5.93 8.90 21.13
C CYS A 424 -6.60 8.07 20.03
N GLY A 425 -6.43 8.44 18.77
CA GLY A 425 -7.01 7.74 17.62
C GLY A 425 -8.53 7.69 17.64
N SER A 426 -9.09 6.89 16.75
CA SER A 426 -10.55 6.71 16.66
C SER A 426 -11.15 6.11 17.94
N TRP A 427 -10.41 5.30 18.69
CA TRP A 427 -10.85 4.77 19.98
C TRP A 427 -11.19 5.87 20.98
N GLY A 428 -10.34 6.92 21.06
CA GLY A 428 -10.57 8.09 21.91
C GLY A 428 -11.37 9.21 21.22
N GLY A 429 -12.00 8.95 20.06
CA GLY A 429 -12.71 9.96 19.28
C GLY A 429 -11.80 11.06 18.74
N ASN A 430 -10.53 10.74 18.45
CA ASN A 430 -9.54 11.69 17.95
C ASN A 430 -9.16 11.44 16.48
N SER A 431 -8.70 12.49 15.79
CA SER A 431 -8.27 12.43 14.40
C SER A 431 -6.88 11.83 14.22
N VAL A 432 -6.08 11.71 15.28
CA VAL A 432 -4.70 11.18 15.23
C VAL A 432 -4.47 10.16 16.33
N SER A 433 -3.71 9.10 16.01
CA SER A 433 -3.36 8.00 16.91
C SER A 433 -1.92 8.07 17.43
N GLU A 434 -1.25 9.22 17.31
CA GLU A 434 0.14 9.40 17.68
C GLU A 434 0.38 10.74 18.37
N ASN A 435 1.60 10.94 18.85
CA ASN A 435 2.03 12.20 19.43
C ASN A 435 2.00 13.30 18.36
N VAL A 436 1.19 14.34 18.58
CA VAL A 436 1.03 15.45 17.63
C VAL A 436 2.33 16.25 17.52
N GLY A 437 2.76 16.52 16.29
CA GLY A 437 3.97 17.29 15.99
C GLY A 437 3.84 18.08 14.70
N VAL A 438 4.94 18.59 14.17
CA VAL A 438 4.98 19.49 13.00
C VAL A 438 4.29 18.91 11.76
N LYS A 439 4.37 17.59 11.53
CA LYS A 439 3.73 16.97 10.35
C LYS A 439 2.20 17.12 10.33
N HIS A 440 1.57 17.26 11.48
CA HIS A 440 0.13 17.42 11.61
C HIS A 440 -0.35 18.86 11.37
N LEU A 441 0.56 19.79 11.25
CA LEU A 441 0.31 21.22 10.99
C LEU A 441 0.79 21.65 9.60
N LEU A 442 0.91 20.70 8.67
CA LEU A 442 1.25 20.93 7.28
C LEU A 442 0.18 20.34 6.37
N ASN A 443 -0.17 21.06 5.34
CA ASN A 443 -0.78 20.50 4.15
C ASN A 443 0.34 19.99 3.23
N VAL A 444 0.23 18.78 2.75
CA VAL A 444 1.21 18.20 1.82
C VAL A 444 0.56 18.07 0.45
N LYS A 445 1.08 18.84 -0.52
CA LYS A 445 0.69 18.71 -1.93
C LYS A 445 1.54 17.62 -2.58
N THR A 446 0.90 16.74 -3.34
CA THR A 446 1.61 15.77 -4.18
C THR A 446 1.61 16.28 -5.61
N VAL A 447 2.79 16.47 -6.17
CA VAL A 447 2.99 16.75 -7.60
C VAL A 447 3.36 15.43 -8.25
N ALA A 448 2.55 14.99 -9.20
CA ALA A 448 2.79 13.78 -9.98
C ALA A 448 3.07 14.17 -11.43
N ILE A 449 4.26 13.87 -11.89
CA ILE A 449 4.69 14.12 -13.26
C ILE A 449 4.41 12.86 -14.07
N ARG A 450 3.76 13.01 -15.22
CA ARG A 450 3.53 11.87 -16.14
C ARG A 450 4.86 11.21 -16.47
N ARG A 451 4.92 9.90 -16.30
CA ARG A 451 6.04 9.07 -16.67
C ARG A 451 5.59 7.92 -17.55
N GLU A 452 6.44 7.50 -18.45
CA GLU A 452 6.29 6.25 -19.17
C GLU A 452 6.58 5.09 -18.21
N ASN A 453 5.86 3.97 -18.40
CA ASN A 453 6.12 2.75 -17.64
C ASN A 453 7.51 2.20 -18.02
N MET A 454 8.19 1.62 -17.04
CA MET A 454 9.40 0.88 -17.31
C MET A 454 9.07 -0.34 -18.17
N LEU A 455 9.81 -0.49 -19.27
CA LEU A 455 9.69 -1.61 -20.19
C LEU A 455 10.89 -2.53 -20.02
N TRP A 456 10.67 -3.81 -20.21
CA TRP A 456 11.73 -4.82 -20.28
C TRP A 456 11.43 -5.83 -21.38
N PHE A 457 12.46 -6.53 -21.83
CA PHE A 457 12.34 -7.61 -22.78
C PHE A 457 12.76 -8.93 -22.12
N ARG A 458 11.90 -9.95 -22.16
CA ARG A 458 12.18 -11.29 -21.66
C ARG A 458 11.99 -12.32 -22.78
N ALA A 459 12.91 -13.27 -22.85
CA ALA A 459 12.91 -14.38 -23.78
C ALA A 459 13.42 -15.63 -23.04
N PRO A 460 13.24 -16.84 -23.61
CA PRO A 460 13.90 -18.04 -23.08
C PRO A 460 15.41 -17.86 -22.95
N GLU A 461 16.02 -18.57 -22.00
CA GLU A 461 17.47 -18.56 -21.82
C GLU A 461 18.22 -18.99 -23.07
N LYS A 462 17.62 -19.95 -23.83
CA LYS A 462 18.12 -20.40 -25.13
C LYS A 462 17.01 -20.68 -26.11
N VAL A 463 17.23 -20.34 -27.36
CA VAL A 463 16.39 -20.73 -28.50
C VAL A 463 17.27 -21.42 -29.54
N TYR A 464 17.05 -22.72 -29.73
CA TYR A 464 17.68 -23.48 -30.80
C TYR A 464 16.88 -23.32 -32.10
N LEU A 465 17.56 -22.97 -33.17
CA LEU A 465 16.97 -22.72 -34.47
C LEU A 465 17.77 -23.54 -35.53
N LYS A 466 17.13 -24.04 -36.51
CA LYS A 466 17.64 -24.82 -37.67
C LYS A 466 17.05 -26.22 -37.70
N LYS A 467 16.84 -26.66 -38.94
CA LYS A 467 16.48 -28.06 -39.22
C LYS A 467 17.52 -29.00 -38.65
N GLY A 468 17.07 -29.99 -37.85
CA GLY A 468 17.95 -30.97 -37.22
C GLY A 468 18.61 -30.51 -35.93
N CYS A 469 18.16 -29.42 -35.29
CA CYS A 469 18.75 -28.92 -34.06
C CYS A 469 18.27 -29.67 -32.81
N LEU A 470 17.17 -30.43 -32.88
CA LEU A 470 16.59 -31.13 -31.75
C LEU A 470 17.59 -32.05 -31.03
N PRO A 471 18.26 -33.01 -31.71
CA PRO A 471 19.22 -33.88 -31.01
C PRO A 471 20.44 -33.12 -30.46
N VAL A 472 20.82 -32.00 -31.12
CA VAL A 472 21.92 -31.16 -30.64
C VAL A 472 21.54 -30.45 -29.32
N ALA A 473 20.36 -29.88 -29.25
CA ALA A 473 19.83 -29.25 -28.05
C ALA A 473 19.68 -30.25 -26.88
N LEU A 474 19.17 -31.46 -27.17
CA LEU A 474 18.98 -32.48 -26.13
C LEU A 474 20.31 -32.99 -25.52
N ASN A 475 21.43 -32.90 -26.24
CA ASN A 475 22.73 -33.26 -25.68
C ASN A 475 23.07 -32.40 -24.46
N GLU A 476 22.63 -31.15 -24.39
CA GLU A 476 22.89 -30.29 -23.24
C GLU A 476 22.26 -30.81 -21.94
N LEU A 477 21.15 -31.51 -22.03
CA LEU A 477 20.49 -32.07 -20.86
C LEU A 477 21.42 -32.93 -20.03
N LYS A 478 22.27 -33.74 -20.68
CA LYS A 478 23.26 -34.58 -20.02
C LYS A 478 24.57 -33.87 -19.81
N ALA A 479 25.15 -33.32 -20.90
CA ALA A 479 26.50 -32.82 -20.90
C ALA A 479 26.71 -31.54 -20.08
N VAL A 480 25.70 -30.67 -20.05
CA VAL A 480 25.78 -29.35 -19.40
C VAL A 480 24.94 -29.29 -18.12
N MET A 481 23.70 -29.78 -18.19
CA MET A 481 22.72 -29.61 -17.11
C MET A 481 22.64 -30.79 -16.14
N GLY A 482 23.23 -31.96 -16.51
CA GLY A 482 23.26 -33.14 -15.66
C GLY A 482 21.88 -33.75 -15.34
N LYS A 483 20.87 -33.52 -16.24
CA LYS A 483 19.51 -34.01 -16.05
C LYS A 483 19.45 -35.53 -16.11
N LYS A 484 18.52 -36.11 -15.34
CA LYS A 484 18.41 -37.58 -15.17
C LYS A 484 17.04 -38.12 -15.50
N ARG A 485 15.99 -37.32 -15.36
CA ARG A 485 14.59 -37.75 -15.46
C ARG A 485 13.78 -36.75 -16.26
N CYS A 486 13.32 -37.15 -17.45
CA CYS A 486 12.60 -36.27 -18.35
C CYS A 486 11.11 -36.69 -18.44
N PHE A 487 10.20 -35.74 -18.27
CA PHE A 487 8.76 -35.92 -18.47
C PHE A 487 8.34 -35.25 -19.77
N ILE A 488 7.76 -36.02 -20.69
CA ILE A 488 7.35 -35.51 -22.01
C ILE A 488 5.83 -35.28 -21.97
N VAL A 489 5.39 -34.09 -22.42
CA VAL A 489 3.96 -33.72 -22.54
C VAL A 489 3.63 -33.55 -24.03
N THR A 490 2.58 -34.21 -24.51
CA THR A 490 2.13 -34.12 -25.91
C THR A 490 0.65 -34.51 -26.03
N ASP A 491 0.12 -34.48 -27.25
CA ASP A 491 -1.21 -35.01 -27.58
C ASP A 491 -1.16 -36.45 -28.12
N ALA A 492 -2.31 -37.12 -28.16
CA ALA A 492 -2.44 -38.51 -28.58
C ALA A 492 -2.09 -38.72 -30.05
N PHE A 493 -2.33 -37.70 -30.91
CA PHE A 493 -2.00 -37.82 -32.35
C PHE A 493 -0.50 -37.82 -32.56
N LEU A 494 0.22 -36.86 -32.01
CA LEU A 494 1.67 -36.76 -32.13
C LEU A 494 2.40 -37.96 -31.52
N PHE A 495 1.90 -38.46 -30.41
CA PHE A 495 2.44 -39.65 -29.76
C PHE A 495 2.30 -40.88 -30.69
N LYS A 496 1.08 -41.17 -31.16
CA LYS A 496 0.78 -42.33 -32.04
C LYS A 496 1.46 -42.21 -33.40
N SER A 497 1.65 -41.02 -33.91
CA SER A 497 2.31 -40.75 -35.16
C SER A 497 3.84 -40.78 -35.06
N GLY A 498 4.39 -40.98 -33.88
CA GLY A 498 5.83 -41.19 -33.68
C GLY A 498 6.67 -39.89 -33.59
N PHE A 499 6.06 -38.72 -33.44
CA PHE A 499 6.78 -37.46 -33.28
C PHE A 499 7.67 -37.43 -32.06
N THR A 500 7.26 -38.08 -30.97
CA THR A 500 8.04 -38.18 -29.73
C THR A 500 9.24 -39.08 -29.84
N LYS A 501 9.31 -39.94 -30.89
CA LYS A 501 10.37 -40.93 -31.02
C LYS A 501 11.76 -40.31 -31.17
N ALA A 502 11.90 -39.21 -31.89
CA ALA A 502 13.17 -38.51 -32.01
C ALA A 502 13.69 -38.00 -30.62
N ILE A 503 12.78 -37.64 -29.72
CA ILE A 503 13.12 -37.22 -28.36
C ILE A 503 13.48 -38.44 -27.49
N THR A 504 12.61 -39.46 -27.49
CA THR A 504 12.79 -40.65 -26.65
C THR A 504 14.05 -41.42 -27.02
N ASP A 505 14.33 -41.65 -28.30
CA ASP A 505 15.53 -42.32 -28.77
C ASP A 505 16.80 -41.56 -28.32
N LYS A 506 16.76 -40.21 -28.38
CA LYS A 506 17.88 -39.40 -27.93
C LYS A 506 18.04 -39.40 -26.40
N LEU A 507 16.96 -39.41 -25.63
CA LEU A 507 17.01 -39.53 -24.18
C LEU A 507 17.57 -40.91 -23.76
N ASP A 508 17.20 -41.99 -24.47
CA ASP A 508 17.74 -43.32 -24.26
C ASP A 508 19.24 -43.37 -24.53
N GLU A 509 19.71 -42.80 -25.67
CA GLU A 509 21.12 -42.66 -25.96
C GLU A 509 21.89 -41.90 -24.86
N LEU A 510 21.28 -40.89 -24.28
CA LEU A 510 21.88 -40.10 -23.20
C LEU A 510 21.77 -40.80 -21.82
N GLY A 511 21.04 -41.91 -21.70
CA GLY A 511 20.78 -42.60 -20.44
C GLY A 511 19.91 -41.76 -19.48
N ILE A 512 19.00 -40.97 -20.00
CA ILE A 512 18.01 -40.18 -19.22
C ILE A 512 16.70 -40.96 -19.16
N VAL A 513 16.26 -41.26 -17.93
CA VAL A 513 14.99 -41.96 -17.71
C VAL A 513 13.85 -41.03 -18.14
N HIS A 514 12.91 -41.55 -18.92
CA HIS A 514 11.80 -40.73 -19.38
C HIS A 514 10.43 -41.44 -19.30
N THR A 515 9.37 -40.61 -19.33
CA THR A 515 7.99 -41.03 -19.48
C THR A 515 7.22 -40.00 -20.29
N THR A 516 6.10 -40.44 -20.94
CA THR A 516 5.30 -39.56 -21.79
C THR A 516 3.85 -39.51 -21.28
N PHE A 517 3.35 -38.31 -21.10
CA PHE A 517 1.93 -38.00 -20.92
C PHE A 517 1.39 -37.48 -22.25
N TYR A 518 0.44 -38.19 -22.84
CA TYR A 518 -0.05 -37.94 -24.23
C TYR A 518 -1.56 -37.69 -24.32
N ASP A 519 -2.24 -37.47 -23.18
CA ASP A 519 -3.70 -37.29 -23.15
C ASP A 519 -4.12 -35.80 -23.19
N VAL A 520 -3.29 -34.94 -23.81
CA VAL A 520 -3.64 -33.54 -23.94
C VAL A 520 -4.62 -33.35 -25.10
N ALA A 521 -5.82 -32.82 -24.82
CA ALA A 521 -6.82 -32.48 -25.82
C ALA A 521 -6.50 -31.13 -26.52
N PRO A 522 -7.08 -30.87 -27.72
CA PRO A 522 -6.88 -29.59 -28.44
C PRO A 522 -7.23 -28.33 -27.61
N ASP A 523 -8.19 -28.42 -26.72
CA ASP A 523 -8.53 -27.41 -25.72
C ASP A 523 -8.22 -28.01 -24.35
N PRO A 524 -7.01 -27.79 -23.77
CA PRO A 524 -6.61 -28.50 -22.58
C PRO A 524 -7.44 -28.03 -21.38
N SER A 525 -7.93 -29.03 -20.62
CA SER A 525 -8.74 -28.80 -19.43
C SER A 525 -7.90 -28.70 -18.15
N LEU A 526 -8.44 -28.02 -17.16
CA LEU A 526 -7.84 -27.98 -15.82
C LEU A 526 -7.71 -29.38 -15.20
N ALA A 527 -8.65 -30.30 -15.50
CA ALA A 527 -8.57 -31.68 -15.05
C ALA A 527 -7.37 -32.40 -15.68
N CYS A 528 -7.15 -32.25 -16.99
CA CYS A 528 -5.97 -32.78 -17.67
C CYS A 528 -4.66 -32.25 -17.06
N ALA A 529 -4.58 -30.98 -16.76
CA ALA A 529 -3.40 -30.38 -16.13
C ALA A 529 -3.14 -30.97 -14.71
N LYS A 530 -4.19 -31.16 -13.92
CA LYS A 530 -4.09 -31.80 -12.60
C LYS A 530 -3.63 -33.26 -12.68
N GLU A 531 -4.13 -34.04 -13.66
CA GLU A 531 -3.68 -35.41 -13.87
C GLU A 531 -2.22 -35.48 -14.31
N GLY A 532 -1.79 -34.61 -15.22
CA GLY A 532 -0.41 -34.51 -15.63
C GLY A 532 0.53 -34.10 -14.49
N ALA A 533 0.14 -33.15 -13.68
CA ALA A 533 0.89 -32.74 -12.48
C ALA A 533 1.03 -33.88 -11.46
N LYS A 534 -0.04 -34.68 -11.26
CA LYS A 534 0.00 -35.88 -10.42
C LYS A 534 0.95 -36.93 -10.96
N ALA A 535 0.96 -37.15 -12.29
CA ALA A 535 1.91 -38.04 -12.94
C ALA A 535 3.35 -37.53 -12.80
N MET A 536 3.59 -36.22 -12.93
CA MET A 536 4.90 -35.60 -12.67
C MET A 536 5.32 -35.81 -11.21
N THR A 537 4.42 -35.61 -10.24
CA THR A 537 4.71 -35.85 -8.82
C THR A 537 5.13 -37.29 -8.54
N SER A 538 4.51 -38.25 -9.21
CA SER A 538 4.86 -39.66 -9.09
C SER A 538 6.19 -40.01 -9.76
N PHE A 539 6.49 -39.37 -10.88
CA PHE A 539 7.70 -39.62 -11.66
C PHE A 539 8.92 -38.80 -11.17
N GLN A 540 8.72 -37.66 -10.54
CA GLN A 540 9.77 -36.74 -10.05
C GLN A 540 10.76 -36.31 -11.14
N PRO A 541 10.32 -35.61 -12.22
CA PRO A 541 11.21 -35.14 -13.26
C PRO A 541 12.09 -33.99 -12.80
N ASP A 542 13.31 -33.89 -13.35
CA ASP A 542 14.19 -32.74 -13.27
C ASP A 542 14.26 -31.98 -14.61
N CYS A 543 13.53 -32.49 -15.61
CA CYS A 543 13.34 -31.86 -16.93
C CYS A 543 11.93 -32.18 -17.45
N ILE A 544 11.29 -31.21 -18.07
CA ILE A 544 9.99 -31.36 -18.75
C ILE A 544 10.17 -30.91 -20.20
N ILE A 545 9.69 -31.71 -21.16
CA ILE A 545 9.67 -31.38 -22.58
C ILE A 545 8.21 -31.39 -23.05
N ALA A 546 7.68 -30.21 -23.40
CA ALA A 546 6.37 -30.09 -24.05
C ALA A 546 6.57 -30.01 -25.56
N ILE A 547 6.05 -31.03 -26.30
CA ILE A 547 6.12 -31.08 -27.76
C ILE A 547 4.72 -31.07 -28.36
N GLY A 548 4.46 -30.13 -29.26
CA GLY A 548 3.18 -30.02 -29.94
C GLY A 548 2.85 -28.63 -30.43
N GLY A 549 1.57 -28.37 -30.63
CA GLY A 549 1.01 -27.05 -30.83
C GLY A 549 0.85 -26.30 -29.50
N GLY A 550 0.17 -25.16 -29.49
CA GLY A 550 -0.07 -24.34 -28.29
C GLY A 550 -0.69 -25.14 -27.17
N SER A 551 -1.69 -25.99 -27.44
CA SER A 551 -2.40 -26.76 -26.42
C SER A 551 -1.49 -27.68 -25.58
N ALA A 552 -0.56 -28.37 -26.21
CA ALA A 552 0.37 -29.26 -25.51
C ALA A 552 1.38 -28.48 -24.66
N MET A 553 1.87 -27.34 -25.19
CA MET A 553 2.80 -26.48 -24.48
C MET A 553 2.12 -25.76 -23.30
N ASP A 554 0.90 -25.26 -23.50
CA ASP A 554 0.11 -24.59 -22.48
C ASP A 554 -0.25 -25.54 -21.31
N ALA A 555 -0.75 -26.75 -21.65
CA ALA A 555 -0.97 -27.78 -20.66
C ALA A 555 0.31 -28.12 -19.88
N GLY A 556 1.43 -28.27 -20.60
CA GLY A 556 2.73 -28.52 -20.00
C GLY A 556 3.18 -27.43 -19.01
N LYS A 557 2.97 -26.15 -19.36
CA LYS A 557 3.28 -25.02 -18.45
C LYS A 557 2.45 -25.06 -17.16
N ILE A 558 1.14 -25.34 -17.27
CA ILE A 558 0.28 -25.42 -16.08
C ILE A 558 0.62 -26.65 -15.23
N MET A 559 0.87 -27.81 -15.85
CA MET A 559 1.36 -29.00 -15.16
C MET A 559 2.67 -28.73 -14.41
N TRP A 560 3.58 -27.98 -15.05
CA TRP A 560 4.85 -27.56 -14.45
C TRP A 560 4.66 -26.74 -13.18
N VAL A 561 3.78 -25.70 -13.22
CA VAL A 561 3.45 -24.92 -12.01
C VAL A 561 2.89 -25.79 -10.91
N MET A 562 1.88 -26.62 -11.21
CA MET A 562 1.25 -27.49 -10.22
C MET A 562 2.20 -28.55 -9.64
N TYR A 563 3.21 -28.96 -10.41
CA TYR A 563 4.25 -29.89 -9.94
C TYR A 563 5.27 -29.22 -9.03
N GLU A 564 5.75 -28.04 -9.41
CA GLU A 564 6.73 -27.32 -8.58
C GLU A 564 6.11 -26.71 -7.33
N HIS A 565 4.89 -26.19 -7.45
CA HIS A 565 4.17 -25.41 -6.44
C HIS A 565 2.75 -25.93 -6.24
N PRO A 566 2.58 -27.11 -5.62
CA PRO A 566 1.27 -27.71 -5.38
C PRO A 566 0.39 -26.91 -4.42
N GLU A 567 0.95 -25.97 -3.70
CA GLU A 567 0.26 -25.05 -2.77
C GLU A 567 -0.48 -23.90 -3.48
N VAL A 568 -0.21 -23.67 -4.76
CA VAL A 568 -0.77 -22.52 -5.50
C VAL A 568 -2.23 -22.79 -5.86
N ASP A 569 -3.10 -21.83 -5.55
CA ASP A 569 -4.50 -21.85 -6.01
C ASP A 569 -4.61 -21.44 -7.49
N PHE A 570 -5.39 -22.21 -8.25
CA PHE A 570 -5.58 -21.93 -9.67
C PHE A 570 -6.30 -20.59 -9.93
N LEU A 571 -7.29 -20.23 -9.11
CA LEU A 571 -8.07 -19.02 -9.27
C LEU A 571 -7.22 -17.76 -9.00
N ASP A 572 -6.27 -17.85 -8.08
CA ASP A 572 -5.29 -16.78 -7.85
C ASP A 572 -4.41 -16.54 -9.08
N MET A 573 -3.92 -17.63 -9.72
CA MET A 573 -3.15 -17.53 -10.96
C MET A 573 -3.98 -16.97 -12.11
N ALA A 574 -5.27 -17.31 -12.17
CA ALA A 574 -6.20 -16.87 -13.20
C ALA A 574 -6.72 -15.44 -12.99
N MET A 575 -6.31 -14.78 -11.89
CA MET A 575 -6.74 -13.42 -11.58
C MET A 575 -6.37 -12.45 -12.72
N ARG A 576 -7.39 -11.71 -13.17
CA ARG A 576 -7.26 -10.77 -14.27
C ARG A 576 -6.32 -9.61 -13.92
N PHE A 577 -5.61 -9.10 -14.93
CA PHE A 577 -4.77 -7.91 -14.85
C PHE A 577 -4.92 -7.04 -16.11
N MET A 578 -4.66 -5.75 -16.01
CA MET A 578 -4.59 -4.84 -17.14
C MET A 578 -3.16 -4.75 -17.74
N ASP A 579 -2.16 -4.92 -16.91
CA ASP A 579 -0.74 -4.90 -17.27
C ASP A 579 -0.02 -5.99 -16.48
N ILE A 580 0.60 -6.96 -17.16
CA ILE A 580 1.35 -8.06 -16.51
C ILE A 580 2.44 -7.58 -15.55
N ARG A 581 2.94 -6.36 -15.72
CA ARG A 581 3.96 -5.74 -14.87
C ARG A 581 3.40 -5.18 -13.56
N LYS A 582 2.06 -5.08 -13.46
CA LYS A 582 1.33 -4.54 -12.30
C LYS A 582 0.30 -5.54 -11.79
N ARG A 583 0.72 -6.78 -11.57
CA ARG A 583 -0.18 -7.83 -11.10
C ARG A 583 -0.46 -7.74 -9.61
N VAL A 584 -1.65 -8.12 -9.22
CA VAL A 584 -2.03 -8.31 -7.81
C VAL A 584 -1.45 -9.62 -7.28
N TYR A 585 -1.54 -10.69 -8.07
CA TYR A 585 -0.95 -12.00 -7.74
C TYR A 585 0.45 -12.14 -8.33
N THR A 586 1.41 -12.58 -7.54
CA THR A 586 2.78 -12.88 -7.98
C THR A 586 2.97 -14.39 -8.07
N PHE A 587 3.32 -14.87 -9.27
CA PHE A 587 3.65 -16.29 -9.45
C PHE A 587 4.91 -16.66 -8.66
N PRO A 588 4.96 -17.89 -8.13
CA PRO A 588 6.17 -18.39 -7.51
C PRO A 588 7.27 -18.53 -8.56
N LYS A 589 8.52 -18.54 -8.10
CA LYS A 589 9.68 -18.70 -8.98
C LYS A 589 9.71 -20.11 -9.57
N MET A 590 9.79 -20.20 -10.91
CA MET A 590 9.73 -21.46 -11.63
C MET A 590 11.11 -21.94 -12.10
N GLY A 591 11.25 -23.26 -12.22
CA GLY A 591 12.44 -23.91 -12.78
C GLY A 591 13.43 -24.39 -11.72
N GLU A 592 13.05 -24.44 -10.47
CA GLU A 592 13.91 -24.95 -9.38
C GLU A 592 13.89 -26.50 -9.31
N LYS A 593 12.73 -27.11 -9.53
CA LYS A 593 12.61 -28.59 -9.55
C LYS A 593 12.87 -29.16 -10.95
N ALA A 594 12.29 -28.56 -11.98
CA ALA A 594 12.36 -29.06 -13.35
C ALA A 594 12.62 -27.98 -14.39
N TYR A 595 13.58 -28.22 -15.29
CA TYR A 595 13.88 -27.34 -16.42
C TYR A 595 12.86 -27.55 -17.54
N PHE A 596 12.14 -26.52 -17.93
CA PHE A 596 11.06 -26.61 -18.93
C PHE A 596 11.55 -26.28 -20.34
N ILE A 597 11.32 -27.18 -21.28
CA ILE A 597 11.66 -27.08 -22.70
C ILE A 597 10.39 -27.16 -23.54
N ALA A 598 10.27 -26.29 -24.53
CA ALA A 598 9.17 -26.30 -25.48
C ALA A 598 9.65 -26.59 -26.88
N VAL A 599 8.94 -27.49 -27.59
CA VAL A 599 9.25 -27.96 -28.94
C VAL A 599 8.00 -27.79 -29.81
N PRO A 600 7.87 -26.72 -30.61
CA PRO A 600 6.69 -26.49 -31.44
C PRO A 600 6.67 -27.42 -32.64
N THR A 601 5.46 -27.91 -32.99
CA THR A 601 5.20 -28.71 -34.24
C THR A 601 4.37 -27.93 -35.25
N SER A 602 4.03 -26.68 -34.98
CA SER A 602 3.35 -25.75 -35.87
C SER A 602 4.05 -24.39 -35.83
N ALA A 603 3.97 -23.64 -36.93
CA ALA A 603 4.54 -22.30 -37.03
C ALA A 603 3.43 -21.24 -36.88
N GLY A 604 3.01 -20.96 -35.64
CA GLY A 604 1.87 -20.06 -35.39
C GLY A 604 1.87 -19.44 -34.01
N THR A 605 1.55 -20.21 -32.99
CA THR A 605 1.21 -19.73 -31.66
C THR A 605 2.35 -19.05 -30.91
N GLY A 606 3.62 -19.38 -31.19
CA GLY A 606 4.77 -18.87 -30.45
C GLY A 606 4.81 -19.28 -28.97
N SER A 607 4.00 -20.26 -28.51
CA SER A 607 3.92 -20.64 -27.10
C SER A 607 5.27 -21.09 -26.54
N GLU A 608 6.18 -21.56 -27.37
CA GLU A 608 7.55 -21.94 -26.99
C GLU A 608 8.40 -20.78 -26.45
N VAL A 609 8.01 -19.54 -26.72
CA VAL A 609 8.73 -18.32 -26.29
C VAL A 609 7.82 -17.31 -25.57
N THR A 610 6.65 -17.73 -25.13
CA THR A 610 5.68 -16.82 -24.50
C THR A 610 5.40 -17.15 -23.04
N PRO A 611 5.07 -16.15 -22.23
CA PRO A 611 4.70 -16.32 -20.83
C PRO A 611 3.21 -16.66 -20.64
N PHE A 612 2.54 -17.14 -21.67
CA PHE A 612 1.10 -17.40 -21.69
C PHE A 612 0.78 -18.87 -21.67
N ALA A 613 -0.35 -19.23 -21.08
CA ALA A 613 -0.97 -20.55 -21.18
C ALA A 613 -2.49 -20.41 -21.05
N VAL A 614 -3.22 -20.98 -22.01
CA VAL A 614 -4.70 -20.99 -22.00
C VAL A 614 -5.19 -22.36 -21.54
N ILE A 615 -6.07 -22.37 -20.53
CA ILE A 615 -6.65 -23.59 -20.00
C ILE A 615 -8.16 -23.42 -19.81
N THR A 616 -8.91 -24.50 -20.05
CA THR A 616 -10.37 -24.49 -19.90
C THR A 616 -10.74 -25.16 -18.59
N ASP A 617 -11.51 -24.47 -17.75
CA ASP A 617 -12.20 -25.11 -16.64
C ASP A 617 -13.44 -25.83 -17.20
N GLN A 618 -13.41 -27.15 -17.19
CA GLN A 618 -14.48 -27.99 -17.74
C GLN A 618 -15.78 -27.92 -16.93
N ASP A 619 -15.71 -27.52 -15.65
CA ASP A 619 -16.88 -27.46 -14.77
C ASP A 619 -17.71 -26.20 -15.04
N THR A 620 -17.05 -25.12 -15.41
CA THR A 620 -17.68 -23.83 -15.72
C THR A 620 -17.74 -23.52 -17.22
N GLY A 621 -16.95 -24.22 -18.05
CA GLY A 621 -16.76 -23.93 -19.46
C GLY A 621 -15.93 -22.68 -19.76
N VAL A 622 -15.35 -22.06 -18.75
CA VAL A 622 -14.60 -20.80 -18.87
C VAL A 622 -13.16 -21.07 -19.29
N LYS A 623 -12.68 -20.34 -20.29
CA LYS A 623 -11.27 -20.33 -20.70
C LYS A 623 -10.50 -19.25 -19.92
N TYR A 624 -9.47 -19.68 -19.23
CA TYR A 624 -8.58 -18.82 -18.45
C TYR A 624 -7.23 -18.63 -19.17
N PRO A 625 -6.95 -17.45 -19.69
CA PRO A 625 -5.61 -17.11 -20.17
C PRO A 625 -4.72 -16.74 -18.97
N LEU A 626 -3.86 -17.65 -18.56
CA LEU A 626 -2.84 -17.37 -17.56
C LEU A 626 -1.66 -16.69 -18.22
N ALA A 627 -1.12 -15.68 -17.55
CA ALA A 627 0.02 -14.94 -18.07
C ALA A 627 0.94 -14.52 -16.92
N ASP A 628 2.15 -15.01 -16.94
CA ASP A 628 3.23 -14.55 -16.06
C ASP A 628 4.58 -14.96 -16.68
N TYR A 629 5.59 -14.11 -16.54
CA TYR A 629 6.92 -14.41 -17.08
C TYR A 629 7.59 -15.64 -16.45
N GLU A 630 7.10 -16.12 -15.31
CA GLU A 630 7.54 -17.39 -14.73
C GLU A 630 7.07 -18.61 -15.55
N LEU A 631 6.01 -18.48 -16.37
CA LEU A 631 5.56 -19.50 -17.32
C LEU A 631 6.41 -19.57 -18.61
N LEU A 632 7.35 -18.64 -18.80
CA LEU A 632 8.21 -18.61 -19.96
C LEU A 632 9.09 -19.86 -19.98
N PRO A 633 9.08 -20.67 -21.07
CA PRO A 633 9.98 -21.81 -21.19
C PRO A 633 11.45 -21.41 -21.02
N LYS A 634 12.23 -22.24 -20.38
CA LYS A 634 13.67 -22.00 -20.22
C LYS A 634 14.45 -22.21 -21.50
N MET A 635 14.01 -23.17 -22.31
CA MET A 635 14.57 -23.46 -23.64
C MET A 635 13.45 -23.66 -24.67
N ALA A 636 13.62 -23.11 -25.85
CA ALA A 636 12.79 -23.43 -27.04
C ALA A 636 13.64 -24.14 -28.10
N ILE A 637 13.10 -25.18 -28.70
CA ILE A 637 13.78 -25.93 -29.77
C ILE A 637 12.89 -25.90 -31.04
N VAL A 638 13.22 -24.98 -31.93
CA VAL A 638 12.49 -24.72 -33.18
C VAL A 638 13.15 -25.49 -34.32
N ASP A 639 12.77 -26.74 -34.45
CA ASP A 639 13.30 -27.65 -35.46
C ASP A 639 12.28 -27.85 -36.60
N ALA A 640 12.66 -27.47 -37.82
CA ALA A 640 11.78 -27.59 -38.97
C ALA A 640 11.36 -29.04 -39.25
N ASP A 641 12.15 -30.04 -38.85
CA ASP A 641 11.76 -31.45 -39.00
C ASP A 641 10.48 -31.78 -38.23
N MET A 642 10.20 -31.11 -37.15
CA MET A 642 8.96 -31.26 -36.36
C MET A 642 7.74 -30.64 -37.06
N MET A 643 7.93 -29.79 -38.08
CA MET A 643 6.87 -29.05 -38.76
C MET A 643 6.63 -29.51 -40.19
N MET A 644 7.49 -30.37 -40.79
CA MET A 644 7.44 -30.75 -42.18
C MET A 644 6.10 -31.37 -42.62
N SER A 645 5.46 -32.12 -41.74
CA SER A 645 4.22 -32.84 -42.07
C SER A 645 2.94 -32.03 -41.78
N ALA A 646 3.04 -30.76 -41.36
CA ALA A 646 1.87 -29.95 -41.06
C ALA A 646 0.94 -29.82 -42.29
N PRO A 647 -0.36 -30.15 -42.15
CA PRO A 647 -1.31 -30.11 -43.26
C PRO A 647 -1.61 -28.66 -43.69
N LYS A 648 -2.12 -28.48 -44.93
CA LYS A 648 -2.38 -27.15 -45.52
C LYS A 648 -3.24 -26.25 -44.65
N GLY A 649 -4.34 -26.77 -44.10
CA GLY A 649 -5.24 -26.00 -43.25
C GLY A 649 -4.58 -25.51 -41.95
N LEU A 650 -3.74 -26.33 -41.34
CA LEU A 650 -2.97 -25.91 -40.15
C LEU A 650 -1.88 -24.89 -40.56
N THR A 651 -1.22 -25.13 -41.69
CA THR A 651 -0.17 -24.21 -42.20
C THR A 651 -0.72 -22.82 -42.49
N SER A 652 -1.89 -22.71 -43.16
CA SER A 652 -2.51 -21.42 -43.45
C SER A 652 -3.00 -20.71 -42.18
N ALA A 653 -3.74 -21.42 -41.33
CA ALA A 653 -4.29 -20.86 -40.09
C ALA A 653 -3.17 -20.36 -39.15
N SER A 654 -2.16 -21.21 -38.92
CA SER A 654 -1.04 -20.84 -38.00
C SER A 654 -0.15 -19.75 -38.59
N GLY A 655 0.09 -19.73 -39.91
CA GLY A 655 0.90 -18.68 -40.55
C GLY A 655 0.24 -17.31 -40.52
N ILE A 656 -1.08 -17.22 -40.73
CA ILE A 656 -1.80 -15.93 -40.56
C ILE A 656 -1.95 -15.54 -39.08
N ASP A 657 -2.04 -16.49 -38.18
CA ASP A 657 -1.98 -16.25 -36.74
C ASP A 657 -0.65 -15.56 -36.36
N ALA A 658 0.48 -16.11 -36.81
CA ALA A 658 1.79 -15.48 -36.58
C ALA A 658 1.89 -14.07 -37.20
N LEU A 659 1.28 -13.83 -38.35
CA LEU A 659 1.21 -12.48 -38.93
C LEU A 659 0.37 -11.53 -38.07
N THR A 660 -0.75 -12.00 -37.53
CA THR A 660 -1.60 -11.22 -36.63
C THR A 660 -0.87 -10.90 -35.33
N HIS A 661 -0.13 -11.85 -34.75
CA HIS A 661 0.77 -11.61 -33.64
C HIS A 661 1.76 -10.47 -33.89
N ALA A 662 2.42 -10.50 -35.05
CA ALA A 662 3.39 -9.48 -35.44
C ALA A 662 2.74 -8.09 -35.60
N LEU A 663 1.56 -8.02 -36.26
CA LEU A 663 0.83 -6.78 -36.49
C LEU A 663 0.30 -6.16 -35.19
N GLU A 664 -0.30 -6.96 -34.30
CA GLU A 664 -0.81 -6.46 -33.04
C GLU A 664 0.33 -6.08 -32.06
N ALA A 665 1.41 -6.88 -32.02
CA ALA A 665 2.57 -6.53 -31.21
C ALA A 665 3.20 -5.20 -31.66
N TYR A 666 3.29 -4.97 -33.00
CA TYR A 666 3.84 -3.72 -33.54
C TYR A 666 2.95 -2.52 -33.25
N ALA A 667 1.64 -2.67 -33.30
CA ALA A 667 0.67 -1.61 -33.04
C ALA A 667 0.40 -1.38 -31.54
N SER A 668 0.79 -2.31 -30.68
CA SER A 668 0.51 -2.28 -29.24
C SER A 668 1.05 -1.02 -28.56
N MET A 669 0.36 -0.56 -27.52
CA MET A 669 0.84 0.50 -26.62
C MET A 669 2.13 0.13 -25.86
N LEU A 670 2.47 -1.14 -25.79
CA LEU A 670 3.64 -1.68 -25.10
C LEU A 670 4.79 -2.02 -26.06
N ALA A 671 4.67 -1.67 -27.34
CA ALA A 671 5.69 -1.90 -28.35
C ALA A 671 7.01 -1.18 -28.00
N THR A 672 8.12 -1.80 -28.39
CA THR A 672 9.48 -1.29 -28.20
C THR A 672 10.29 -1.52 -29.47
N ASP A 673 11.45 -0.86 -29.62
CA ASP A 673 12.38 -1.09 -30.73
C ASP A 673 12.76 -2.57 -30.87
N PHE A 674 12.86 -3.31 -29.74
CA PHE A 674 13.14 -4.75 -29.76
C PHE A 674 11.98 -5.56 -30.34
N THR A 675 10.75 -5.29 -29.89
CA THR A 675 9.55 -5.99 -30.40
C THR A 675 9.23 -5.60 -31.81
N ASP A 676 9.47 -4.35 -32.22
CA ASP A 676 9.27 -3.83 -33.55
C ASP A 676 10.15 -4.50 -34.59
N GLY A 677 11.44 -4.68 -34.25
CA GLY A 677 12.39 -5.38 -35.11
C GLY A 677 11.97 -6.83 -35.38
N LEU A 678 11.56 -7.54 -34.29
CA LEU A 678 11.08 -8.93 -34.39
C LEU A 678 9.77 -9.05 -35.17
N ALA A 679 8.80 -8.16 -34.93
CA ALA A 679 7.51 -8.15 -35.61
C ALA A 679 7.65 -7.90 -37.12
N LYS A 680 8.42 -6.88 -37.53
CA LYS A 680 8.68 -6.57 -38.94
C LYS A 680 9.35 -7.73 -39.66
N GLN A 681 10.40 -8.30 -39.06
CA GLN A 681 11.13 -9.41 -39.66
C GLN A 681 10.25 -10.67 -39.75
N ALA A 682 9.45 -10.94 -38.74
CA ALA A 682 8.48 -12.06 -38.75
C ALA A 682 7.49 -11.92 -39.93
N ALA A 683 6.88 -10.75 -40.09
CA ALA A 683 5.94 -10.50 -41.17
C ALA A 683 6.58 -10.65 -42.56
N GLN A 684 7.78 -10.11 -42.74
CA GLN A 684 8.51 -10.27 -44.02
C GLN A 684 8.69 -11.74 -44.37
N LEU A 685 9.14 -12.57 -43.45
CA LEU A 685 9.33 -13.99 -43.65
C LEU A 685 8.01 -14.72 -43.96
N ILE A 686 6.91 -14.29 -43.29
CA ILE A 686 5.58 -14.89 -43.53
C ILE A 686 5.10 -14.59 -44.96
N PHE A 687 5.17 -13.35 -45.43
CA PHE A 687 4.79 -12.99 -46.79
C PHE A 687 5.64 -13.72 -47.85
N GLU A 688 6.90 -13.97 -47.56
CA GLU A 688 7.82 -14.62 -48.47
C GLU A 688 7.63 -16.15 -48.53
N TYR A 689 7.47 -16.81 -47.36
CA TYR A 689 7.60 -18.26 -47.27
C TYR A 689 6.28 -19.01 -46.98
N LEU A 690 5.23 -18.37 -46.47
CA LEU A 690 3.95 -19.03 -46.16
C LEU A 690 3.30 -19.66 -47.43
N PRO A 691 3.30 -18.99 -48.61
CA PRO A 691 2.75 -19.59 -49.81
C PRO A 691 3.45 -20.90 -50.23
N ALA A 692 4.76 -20.96 -50.15
CA ALA A 692 5.53 -22.15 -50.45
C ALA A 692 5.25 -23.30 -49.49
N CYS A 693 5.14 -22.99 -48.18
CA CYS A 693 4.73 -23.96 -47.15
C CYS A 693 3.32 -24.49 -47.36
N TYR A 694 2.40 -23.66 -47.84
CA TYR A 694 1.02 -24.05 -48.12
C TYR A 694 0.95 -24.96 -49.37
N ASP A 695 1.71 -24.62 -50.43
CA ASP A 695 1.66 -25.40 -51.68
C ASP A 695 2.27 -26.79 -51.52
N ASN A 696 3.48 -26.87 -50.95
CA ASN A 696 4.27 -28.10 -50.92
C ASN A 696 5.17 -28.23 -49.69
N GLY A 697 4.69 -27.81 -48.52
CA GLY A 697 5.50 -27.66 -47.32
C GLY A 697 6.26 -28.92 -46.85
N GLN A 698 5.81 -30.13 -47.26
CA GLN A 698 6.53 -31.38 -46.97
C GLN A 698 7.88 -31.50 -47.69
N ASN A 699 8.06 -30.79 -48.80
CA ASN A 699 9.27 -30.79 -49.60
C ASN A 699 10.02 -29.43 -49.57
N GLU A 700 9.60 -28.51 -48.71
CA GLU A 700 10.13 -27.17 -48.63
C GLU A 700 10.79 -26.92 -47.25
N PRO A 701 11.89 -27.59 -46.91
CA PRO A 701 12.52 -27.50 -45.58
C PRO A 701 13.01 -26.10 -45.25
N VAL A 702 13.46 -25.31 -46.22
CA VAL A 702 13.89 -23.93 -46.00
C VAL A 702 12.70 -23.04 -45.65
N ALA A 703 11.59 -23.17 -46.40
CA ALA A 703 10.37 -22.42 -46.12
C ALA A 703 9.80 -22.78 -44.73
N ARG A 704 9.79 -24.07 -44.38
CA ARG A 704 9.36 -24.51 -43.04
C ARG A 704 10.25 -23.95 -41.93
N GLU A 705 11.57 -23.94 -42.10
CA GLU A 705 12.50 -23.33 -41.15
C GLU A 705 12.23 -21.83 -41.02
N LYS A 706 12.04 -21.13 -42.13
CA LYS A 706 11.75 -19.68 -42.11
C LYS A 706 10.40 -19.37 -41.45
N MET A 707 9.37 -20.18 -41.69
CA MET A 707 8.08 -20.03 -41.04
C MET A 707 8.15 -20.33 -39.56
N GLY A 708 8.92 -21.34 -39.13
CA GLY A 708 9.17 -21.61 -37.70
C GLY A 708 9.85 -20.42 -37.03
N ASN A 709 10.91 -19.89 -37.65
CA ASN A 709 11.60 -18.70 -37.17
C ASN A 709 10.66 -17.49 -37.09
N ALA A 710 9.81 -17.26 -38.08
CA ALA A 710 8.86 -16.16 -38.13
C ALA A 710 7.84 -16.25 -36.98
N ALA A 711 7.27 -17.43 -36.75
CA ALA A 711 6.33 -17.65 -35.65
C ALA A 711 6.98 -17.41 -34.27
N THR A 712 8.21 -17.90 -34.07
CA THR A 712 8.98 -17.67 -32.83
C THR A 712 9.31 -16.20 -32.64
N MET A 713 9.71 -15.47 -33.70
CA MET A 713 9.97 -14.04 -33.65
C MET A 713 8.70 -13.24 -33.31
N ALA A 714 7.56 -13.55 -33.94
CA ALA A 714 6.27 -12.96 -33.63
C ALA A 714 5.87 -13.28 -32.16
N GLY A 715 6.14 -14.52 -31.72
CA GLY A 715 5.97 -14.96 -30.32
C GLY A 715 6.75 -14.12 -29.34
N MET A 716 8.04 -13.89 -29.58
CA MET A 716 8.88 -13.03 -28.72
C MET A 716 8.40 -11.57 -28.76
N ALA A 717 7.91 -11.07 -29.89
CA ALA A 717 7.39 -9.72 -30.00
C ALA A 717 6.15 -9.56 -29.11
N PHE A 718 5.12 -10.39 -29.28
CA PHE A 718 3.90 -10.23 -28.48
C PHE A 718 4.04 -10.69 -27.01
N ALA A 719 4.97 -11.57 -26.70
CA ALA A 719 5.28 -11.91 -25.30
C ALA A 719 5.70 -10.69 -24.49
N ASN A 720 6.25 -9.67 -25.14
CA ASN A 720 6.74 -8.45 -24.51
C ASN A 720 5.89 -7.20 -24.83
N ALA A 721 5.25 -7.14 -25.99
CA ALA A 721 4.37 -6.03 -26.39
C ALA A 721 2.88 -6.33 -26.16
N PHE A 722 2.51 -7.57 -25.87
CA PHE A 722 1.12 -8.03 -25.83
C PHE A 722 0.40 -7.94 -27.17
N LEU A 723 -0.90 -8.23 -27.15
CA LEU A 723 -1.79 -8.29 -28.30
C LEU A 723 -2.83 -7.16 -28.20
N GLY A 724 -3.90 -7.25 -28.97
CA GLY A 724 -4.95 -6.26 -29.03
C GLY A 724 -6.35 -6.87 -29.19
N VAL A 725 -7.26 -6.05 -29.68
CA VAL A 725 -8.68 -6.38 -29.81
C VAL A 725 -8.95 -7.49 -30.84
N CYS A 726 -8.04 -7.71 -31.81
CA CYS A 726 -8.18 -8.82 -32.78
C CYS A 726 -8.17 -10.17 -32.04
N HIS A 727 -7.18 -10.41 -31.23
CA HIS A 727 -7.11 -11.64 -30.44
C HIS A 727 -8.24 -11.74 -29.41
N SER A 728 -8.61 -10.64 -28.75
CA SER A 728 -9.76 -10.61 -27.84
C SER A 728 -11.05 -11.09 -28.52
N MET A 729 -11.30 -10.62 -29.72
CA MET A 729 -12.46 -11.03 -30.52
C MET A 729 -12.33 -12.47 -31.04
N ALA A 730 -11.13 -12.87 -31.49
CA ALA A 730 -10.89 -14.21 -31.97
C ALA A 730 -11.07 -15.29 -30.91
N HIS A 731 -10.69 -15.03 -29.66
CA HIS A 731 -10.93 -15.91 -28.52
C HIS A 731 -12.42 -16.27 -28.38
N LYS A 732 -13.32 -15.28 -28.57
CA LYS A 732 -14.77 -15.49 -28.42
C LYS A 732 -15.37 -16.22 -29.62
N LEU A 733 -14.89 -15.95 -30.84
CA LEU A 733 -15.29 -16.75 -31.99
C LEU A 733 -14.92 -18.24 -31.87
N GLY A 734 -13.74 -18.50 -31.28
CA GLY A 734 -13.33 -19.87 -30.96
C GLY A 734 -14.20 -20.50 -29.88
N ALA A 735 -14.52 -19.75 -28.81
CA ALA A 735 -15.30 -20.25 -27.67
C ALA A 735 -16.77 -20.53 -28.03
N PHE A 736 -17.44 -19.62 -28.75
CA PHE A 736 -18.88 -19.71 -29.04
C PHE A 736 -19.20 -20.46 -30.32
N HIS A 737 -18.33 -20.40 -31.32
CA HIS A 737 -18.57 -20.94 -32.67
C HIS A 737 -17.54 -21.97 -33.16
N HIS A 738 -16.60 -22.35 -32.30
CA HIS A 738 -15.59 -23.39 -32.56
C HIS A 738 -14.71 -23.11 -33.78
N LEU A 739 -14.55 -21.82 -34.15
CA LEU A 739 -13.62 -21.45 -35.20
C LEU A 739 -12.17 -21.69 -34.77
N PRO A 740 -11.31 -22.30 -35.60
CA PRO A 740 -9.89 -22.41 -35.30
C PRO A 740 -9.28 -21.01 -35.05
N HIS A 741 -8.45 -20.89 -34.04
CA HIS A 741 -7.92 -19.63 -33.57
C HIS A 741 -7.31 -18.74 -34.65
N GLY A 742 -6.39 -19.30 -35.45
CA GLY A 742 -5.77 -18.55 -36.56
C GLY A 742 -6.74 -18.16 -37.68
N ILE A 743 -7.82 -18.93 -37.90
CA ILE A 743 -8.90 -18.54 -38.81
C ILE A 743 -9.71 -17.37 -38.24
N ALA A 744 -10.05 -17.41 -36.95
CA ALA A 744 -10.77 -16.34 -36.31
C ALA A 744 -9.98 -15.01 -36.38
N ASN A 745 -8.66 -15.06 -36.12
CA ASN A 745 -7.77 -13.89 -36.26
C ASN A 745 -7.72 -13.40 -37.72
N ALA A 746 -7.63 -14.31 -38.68
CA ALA A 746 -7.58 -13.96 -40.09
C ALA A 746 -8.85 -13.25 -40.59
N LEU A 747 -10.03 -13.58 -40.05
CA LEU A 747 -11.31 -12.95 -40.39
C LEU A 747 -11.45 -11.53 -39.81
N LEU A 748 -10.68 -11.18 -38.78
CA LEU A 748 -10.83 -9.94 -38.01
C LEU A 748 -9.72 -8.91 -38.29
N ILE A 749 -8.50 -9.36 -38.63
CA ILE A 749 -7.31 -8.49 -38.63
C ILE A 749 -7.43 -7.28 -39.56
N GLU A 750 -8.00 -7.42 -40.77
CA GLU A 750 -8.18 -6.31 -41.71
C GLU A 750 -9.11 -5.21 -41.13
N LEU A 751 -10.20 -5.65 -40.51
CA LEU A 751 -11.14 -4.74 -39.84
C LEU A 751 -10.49 -4.04 -38.66
N VAL A 752 -9.69 -4.77 -37.88
CA VAL A 752 -8.99 -4.23 -36.73
C VAL A 752 -7.90 -3.22 -37.13
N ILE A 753 -7.17 -3.46 -38.24
CA ILE A 753 -6.20 -2.48 -38.76
C ILE A 753 -6.93 -1.17 -39.10
N ARG A 754 -8.06 -1.22 -39.81
CA ARG A 754 -8.85 -0.03 -40.14
C ARG A 754 -9.38 0.64 -38.89
N TYR A 755 -9.90 -0.15 -37.96
CA TYR A 755 -10.41 0.34 -36.69
C TYR A 755 -9.34 1.10 -35.87
N ASN A 756 -8.16 0.52 -35.72
CA ASN A 756 -7.07 1.12 -34.95
C ASN A 756 -6.40 2.32 -35.66
N SER A 757 -6.59 2.44 -37.00
CA SER A 757 -6.03 3.55 -37.79
C SER A 757 -6.80 4.87 -37.66
N ALA A 758 -7.86 4.95 -36.88
CA ALA A 758 -8.61 6.18 -36.69
C ALA A 758 -7.77 7.26 -35.99
N GLU A 759 -7.65 8.44 -36.59
CA GLU A 759 -6.99 9.59 -35.96
C GLU A 759 -7.87 10.25 -34.88
N VAL A 760 -9.19 10.17 -35.05
CA VAL A 760 -10.18 10.67 -34.11
C VAL A 760 -11.12 9.52 -33.74
N PRO A 761 -10.72 8.68 -32.79
CA PRO A 761 -11.57 7.58 -32.33
C PRO A 761 -12.80 8.11 -31.56
N THR A 762 -13.85 7.32 -31.47
CA THR A 762 -15.08 7.67 -30.75
C THR A 762 -14.80 7.98 -29.27
N LYS A 763 -13.92 7.20 -28.64
CA LYS A 763 -13.43 7.46 -27.29
C LYS A 763 -11.94 7.74 -27.31
N MET A 764 -11.56 8.95 -26.90
CA MET A 764 -10.15 9.32 -26.73
C MET A 764 -9.59 8.66 -25.47
N GLY A 765 -8.34 8.25 -25.54
CA GLY A 765 -7.59 7.70 -24.43
C GLY A 765 -6.15 8.15 -24.46
N THR A 766 -5.52 8.21 -23.28
CA THR A 766 -4.08 8.42 -23.14
C THR A 766 -3.50 7.32 -22.27
N PHE A 767 -2.35 6.80 -22.67
CA PHE A 767 -1.63 5.75 -21.96
C PHE A 767 -0.22 6.24 -21.61
N PRO A 768 0.50 5.59 -20.69
CA PRO A 768 1.85 6.06 -20.32
C PRO A 768 2.80 6.26 -21.49
N GLN A 769 2.80 5.34 -22.48
CA GLN A 769 3.65 5.40 -23.67
C GLN A 769 2.93 5.91 -24.93
N TYR A 770 1.67 6.34 -24.78
CA TYR A 770 0.81 6.65 -25.94
C TYR A 770 -0.02 7.91 -25.66
N ALA A 771 0.50 9.06 -26.08
CA ALA A 771 -0.11 10.35 -25.75
C ALA A 771 -1.32 10.71 -26.62
N TYR A 772 -1.37 10.23 -27.86
CA TYR A 772 -2.40 10.49 -28.87
C TYR A 772 -2.47 9.36 -29.88
N PRO A 773 -3.57 9.19 -30.62
CA PRO A 773 -3.67 8.16 -31.65
C PRO A 773 -2.63 8.39 -32.76
N HIS A 774 -1.71 7.44 -32.96
CA HIS A 774 -0.70 7.45 -34.01
C HIS A 774 -0.54 6.09 -34.71
N THR A 775 -1.48 5.18 -34.47
CA THR A 775 -1.40 3.80 -34.98
C THR A 775 -1.48 3.71 -36.51
N LYS A 776 -2.18 4.65 -37.17
CA LYS A 776 -2.17 4.77 -38.62
C LYS A 776 -0.73 4.89 -39.14
N ARG A 777 0.07 5.79 -38.56
CA ARG A 777 1.48 5.95 -38.96
C ARG A 777 2.29 4.67 -38.68
N ARG A 778 2.06 4.01 -37.55
CA ARG A 778 2.70 2.72 -37.22
C ARG A 778 2.40 1.65 -38.28
N TYR A 779 1.14 1.49 -38.68
CA TYR A 779 0.79 0.55 -39.75
C TYR A 779 1.35 0.96 -41.12
N ALA A 780 1.41 2.27 -41.42
CA ALA A 780 2.05 2.75 -42.63
C ALA A 780 3.56 2.40 -42.67
N GLU A 781 4.29 2.63 -41.57
CA GLU A 781 5.71 2.26 -41.42
C GLU A 781 5.93 0.74 -41.59
N PHE A 782 5.00 -0.06 -41.07
CA PHE A 782 5.02 -1.51 -41.26
C PHE A 782 4.79 -1.90 -42.71
N GLY A 783 3.83 -1.25 -43.41
CA GLY A 783 3.57 -1.44 -44.84
C GLY A 783 4.74 -0.98 -45.72
N GLU A 784 5.36 0.16 -45.40
CA GLU A 784 6.56 0.65 -46.10
C GLU A 784 7.73 -0.35 -45.98
N PHE A 785 7.94 -0.93 -44.79
CA PHE A 785 8.97 -1.94 -44.57
C PHE A 785 8.73 -3.20 -45.43
N LEU A 786 7.49 -3.60 -45.59
CA LEU A 786 7.12 -4.75 -46.44
C LEU A 786 7.11 -4.43 -47.95
N GLY A 787 7.38 -3.18 -48.35
CA GLY A 787 7.39 -2.76 -49.73
C GLY A 787 6.01 -2.31 -50.26
N PHE A 788 5.01 -2.09 -49.43
CA PHE A 788 3.63 -1.72 -49.80
C PHE A 788 3.38 -0.20 -49.76
N LYS A 789 4.41 0.60 -49.95
CA LYS A 789 4.32 2.06 -49.84
C LYS A 789 3.30 2.65 -50.83
N GLY A 790 2.42 3.54 -50.32
CA GLY A 790 1.49 4.40 -51.07
C GLY A 790 1.97 5.84 -51.13
N ALA A 791 1.13 6.74 -51.62
CA ALA A 791 1.43 8.18 -51.70
C ALA A 791 1.36 8.88 -50.34
N ASN A 792 0.63 8.32 -49.40
CA ASN A 792 0.46 8.79 -48.02
C ASN A 792 0.18 7.61 -47.08
N ASP A 793 0.02 7.90 -45.77
CA ASP A 793 -0.22 6.88 -44.73
C ASP A 793 -1.53 6.11 -44.99
N ASP A 794 -2.61 6.79 -45.39
CA ASP A 794 -3.89 6.14 -45.70
C ASP A 794 -3.77 5.13 -46.83
N GLU A 795 -3.15 5.51 -47.93
CA GLU A 795 -2.93 4.61 -49.07
C GLU A 795 -1.98 3.46 -48.71
N THR A 796 -0.95 3.73 -47.89
CA THR A 796 -0.01 2.71 -47.43
C THR A 796 -0.71 1.67 -46.54
N VAL A 797 -1.57 2.11 -45.63
CA VAL A 797 -2.38 1.21 -44.76
C VAL A 797 -3.35 0.38 -45.62
N GLU A 798 -4.02 0.98 -46.59
CA GLU A 798 -4.92 0.21 -47.49
C GLU A 798 -4.14 -0.76 -48.38
N ASN A 799 -2.93 -0.42 -48.81
CA ASN A 799 -2.05 -1.34 -49.51
C ASN A 799 -1.63 -2.51 -48.61
N LEU A 800 -1.30 -2.26 -47.36
CA LEU A 800 -1.01 -3.31 -46.36
C LEU A 800 -2.19 -4.26 -46.22
N ILE A 801 -3.41 -3.75 -46.02
CA ILE A 801 -4.64 -4.53 -45.90
C ILE A 801 -4.89 -5.36 -47.16
N ARG A 802 -4.75 -4.76 -48.34
CA ARG A 802 -4.92 -5.45 -49.63
C ARG A 802 -3.93 -6.61 -49.79
N ASN A 803 -2.68 -6.43 -49.39
CA ASN A 803 -1.68 -7.50 -49.48
C ASN A 803 -1.93 -8.62 -48.46
N ILE A 804 -2.41 -8.26 -47.24
CA ILE A 804 -2.87 -9.26 -46.23
C ILE A 804 -4.05 -10.06 -46.82
N HIS A 805 -5.02 -9.39 -47.41
CA HIS A 805 -6.15 -10.04 -48.07
C HIS A 805 -5.69 -11.01 -49.17
N ALA A 806 -4.82 -10.54 -50.05
CA ALA A 806 -4.28 -11.38 -51.15
C ALA A 806 -3.50 -12.58 -50.60
N LEU A 807 -2.74 -12.44 -49.54
CA LEU A 807 -2.07 -13.57 -48.89
C LEU A 807 -3.07 -14.56 -48.28
N LYS A 808 -4.13 -14.10 -47.63
CA LYS A 808 -5.20 -14.96 -47.10
C LYS A 808 -5.88 -15.79 -48.21
N GLU A 809 -6.27 -15.14 -49.30
CA GLU A 809 -6.85 -15.83 -50.45
C GLU A 809 -5.86 -16.86 -51.04
N ARG A 810 -4.59 -16.47 -51.17
CA ARG A 810 -3.52 -17.32 -51.70
C ARG A 810 -3.31 -18.61 -50.90
N VAL A 811 -3.56 -18.57 -49.59
CA VAL A 811 -3.43 -19.76 -48.73
C VAL A 811 -4.78 -20.36 -48.34
N GLY A 812 -5.84 -20.05 -49.09
CA GLY A 812 -7.15 -20.70 -49.02
C GLY A 812 -8.00 -20.34 -47.79
N ILE A 813 -7.78 -19.18 -47.19
CA ILE A 813 -8.64 -18.66 -46.10
C ILE A 813 -9.86 -17.97 -46.72
N LYS A 814 -11.05 -18.29 -46.23
CA LYS A 814 -12.31 -17.70 -46.69
C LYS A 814 -12.52 -16.31 -46.08
N ASN A 815 -13.41 -15.51 -46.66
CA ASN A 815 -13.50 -14.08 -46.38
C ASN A 815 -14.41 -13.73 -45.21
N THR A 816 -15.43 -14.57 -44.89
CA THR A 816 -16.44 -14.22 -43.86
C THR A 816 -16.61 -15.35 -42.85
N ILE A 817 -17.11 -14.98 -41.65
CA ILE A 817 -17.49 -15.94 -40.61
C ILE A 817 -18.57 -16.91 -41.14
N ARG A 818 -19.52 -16.42 -41.96
CA ARG A 818 -20.57 -17.19 -42.57
C ARG A 818 -20.02 -18.29 -43.53
N ASP A 819 -18.97 -18.00 -44.28
CA ASP A 819 -18.34 -18.96 -45.20
C ASP A 819 -17.78 -20.20 -44.49
N TYR A 820 -17.49 -20.09 -43.18
CA TYR A 820 -17.07 -21.21 -42.33
C TYR A 820 -18.23 -22.00 -41.74
N GLY A 821 -19.50 -21.70 -42.14
CA GLY A 821 -20.69 -22.45 -41.76
C GLY A 821 -21.25 -22.07 -40.36
N VAL A 822 -20.87 -20.90 -39.85
CA VAL A 822 -21.46 -20.39 -38.60
C VAL A 822 -22.91 -19.94 -38.87
N ASP A 823 -23.86 -20.56 -38.20
CA ASP A 823 -25.29 -20.27 -38.34
C ASP A 823 -25.62 -18.84 -37.88
N GLU A 824 -26.42 -18.14 -38.71
CA GLU A 824 -26.74 -16.71 -38.50
C GLU A 824 -27.54 -16.47 -37.22
N GLU A 825 -28.56 -17.29 -36.96
CA GLU A 825 -29.43 -17.12 -35.76
C GLU A 825 -28.60 -17.33 -34.49
N LYS A 826 -27.76 -18.37 -34.47
CA LYS A 826 -26.87 -18.67 -33.35
C LYS A 826 -25.82 -17.57 -33.17
N PHE A 827 -25.26 -17.04 -34.28
CA PHE A 827 -24.29 -15.94 -34.20
C PHE A 827 -24.92 -14.68 -33.61
N LEU A 828 -26.09 -14.27 -34.09
CA LEU A 828 -26.79 -13.09 -33.58
C LEU A 828 -27.24 -13.25 -32.13
N ALA A 829 -27.62 -14.46 -31.70
CA ALA A 829 -28.03 -14.76 -30.34
C ALA A 829 -26.86 -14.62 -29.32
N THR A 830 -25.63 -14.87 -29.77
CA THR A 830 -24.42 -14.79 -28.91
C THR A 830 -23.62 -13.49 -29.06
N LEU A 831 -24.00 -12.64 -30.01
CA LEU A 831 -23.20 -11.46 -30.42
C LEU A 831 -22.96 -10.45 -29.32
N ASP A 832 -23.98 -10.18 -28.50
CA ASP A 832 -23.86 -9.21 -27.39
C ASP A 832 -22.90 -9.74 -26.34
N GLU A 833 -23.06 -10.99 -25.92
CA GLU A 833 -22.20 -11.63 -24.93
C GLU A 833 -20.74 -11.74 -25.43
N MET A 834 -20.56 -12.14 -26.70
CA MET A 834 -19.20 -12.16 -27.30
C MET A 834 -18.54 -10.78 -27.28
N SER A 835 -19.32 -9.73 -27.60
CA SER A 835 -18.79 -8.35 -27.63
C SER A 835 -18.39 -7.86 -26.24
N GLU A 836 -19.19 -8.14 -25.21
CA GLU A 836 -18.88 -7.82 -23.83
C GLU A 836 -17.66 -8.59 -23.32
N GLN A 837 -17.61 -9.89 -23.58
CA GLN A 837 -16.47 -10.72 -23.20
C GLN A 837 -15.18 -10.36 -23.95
N ALA A 838 -15.26 -9.92 -25.21
CA ALA A 838 -14.09 -9.46 -25.96
C ALA A 838 -13.57 -8.12 -25.42
N PHE A 839 -14.48 -7.21 -25.08
CA PHE A 839 -14.08 -5.96 -24.39
C PHE A 839 -13.36 -6.26 -23.08
N ASP A 840 -13.82 -7.26 -22.35
CA ASP A 840 -13.29 -7.67 -21.03
C ASP A 840 -12.08 -8.64 -21.12
N ASP A 841 -11.60 -8.98 -22.32
CA ASP A 841 -10.45 -9.86 -22.52
C ASP A 841 -9.11 -9.19 -22.17
N GLN A 842 -8.14 -9.95 -21.69
CA GLN A 842 -6.83 -9.44 -21.28
C GLN A 842 -6.05 -8.77 -22.43
N CYS A 843 -6.22 -9.24 -23.66
CA CYS A 843 -5.52 -8.69 -24.84
C CYS A 843 -6.01 -7.27 -25.15
N THR A 844 -7.26 -6.94 -24.88
CA THR A 844 -7.86 -5.63 -25.13
C THR A 844 -7.10 -4.49 -24.43
N GLY A 845 -6.52 -4.76 -23.28
CA GLY A 845 -5.78 -3.75 -22.48
C GLY A 845 -4.54 -3.16 -23.15
N ALA A 846 -3.95 -3.83 -24.14
CA ALA A 846 -2.79 -3.34 -24.88
C ALA A 846 -3.15 -2.77 -26.26
N ASN A 847 -4.44 -2.77 -26.65
CA ASN A 847 -4.89 -2.23 -27.93
C ASN A 847 -4.65 -0.71 -28.02
N PRO A 848 -4.13 -0.18 -29.14
CA PRO A 848 -3.78 1.24 -29.24
C PRO A 848 -4.99 2.19 -29.29
N ARG A 849 -6.18 1.70 -29.66
CA ARG A 849 -7.45 2.42 -29.59
C ARG A 849 -8.29 1.87 -28.44
N TYR A 850 -8.86 2.74 -27.62
CA TYR A 850 -9.79 2.35 -26.57
C TYR A 850 -11.12 1.87 -27.20
N PRO A 851 -11.46 0.58 -27.14
CA PRO A 851 -12.64 0.07 -27.80
C PRO A 851 -13.93 0.33 -26.99
N LEU A 852 -15.05 0.45 -27.71
CA LEU A 852 -16.39 0.39 -27.14
C LEU A 852 -17.02 -0.97 -27.48
N ILE A 853 -17.86 -1.50 -26.59
CA ILE A 853 -18.56 -2.78 -26.81
C ILE A 853 -19.38 -2.72 -28.12
N SER A 854 -20.02 -1.59 -28.38
CA SER A 854 -20.77 -1.37 -29.64
C SER A 854 -19.91 -1.40 -30.89
N GLU A 855 -18.68 -0.93 -30.82
CA GLU A 855 -17.72 -0.96 -31.95
C GLU A 855 -17.19 -2.37 -32.20
N ILE A 856 -16.95 -3.14 -31.13
CA ILE A 856 -16.60 -4.57 -31.22
C ILE A 856 -17.74 -5.34 -31.88
N LYS A 857 -18.98 -5.08 -31.47
CA LYS A 857 -20.20 -5.67 -32.08
C LYS A 857 -20.30 -5.37 -33.57
N GLU A 858 -20.02 -4.14 -33.98
CA GLU A 858 -20.02 -3.71 -35.37
C GLU A 858 -18.93 -4.44 -36.16
N MET A 859 -17.73 -4.59 -35.65
CA MET A 859 -16.67 -5.37 -36.31
C MET A 859 -17.03 -6.84 -36.47
N TYR A 860 -17.68 -7.47 -35.50
CA TYR A 860 -18.19 -8.84 -35.65
C TYR A 860 -19.23 -8.96 -36.75
N LEU A 861 -20.18 -8.01 -36.82
CA LEU A 861 -21.19 -7.99 -37.90
C LEU A 861 -20.54 -7.84 -39.27
N LYS A 862 -19.57 -6.94 -39.43
CA LYS A 862 -18.79 -6.77 -40.67
C LYS A 862 -18.02 -8.04 -41.05
N ALA A 863 -17.39 -8.68 -40.07
CA ALA A 863 -16.71 -9.96 -40.31
C ALA A 863 -17.65 -11.11 -40.68
N TYR A 864 -18.89 -11.09 -40.20
CA TYR A 864 -19.90 -12.09 -40.51
C TYR A 864 -20.45 -11.92 -41.91
N TYR A 865 -20.80 -10.69 -42.36
CA TYR A 865 -21.45 -10.41 -43.63
C TYR A 865 -20.48 -10.08 -44.77
N GLY A 866 -19.22 -9.68 -44.48
CA GLY A 866 -18.22 -9.31 -45.49
C GLY A 866 -18.35 -7.85 -45.95
N GLU A 867 -18.72 -6.93 -45.05
CA GLU A 867 -18.92 -5.50 -45.33
C GLU A 867 -17.67 -4.64 -45.02
#